data_4e5cb16323ed6a14ebe50acc1ae56de6
#
_entry.id   4e5cb16323ed6a14ebe50acc1ae56de6
#
_cell.length_a   1.000
_cell.length_b   1.000
_cell.length_c   1.000
_cell.angle_alpha   90.00
_cell.angle_beta   90.00
_cell.angle_gamma   90.00
#
_symmetry.space_group_name_H-M   'P 1'
#
loop_
_entity.id
_entity.type
_entity.pdbx_description
1 polymer ?
#
loop_
_entity_poly.entity_id
_entity_poly.type
_entity_poly.pdbx_seq_one_letter_code
_entity_poly.pdbx_strand_id
1 'polypeptide(L)'
;MKNKAIIYITFLSVLAFNSYGQSTGEKKGDKQYAKYAYIDATKTYERIAGKGYKSADMFLKLGNAYYFNAELTKAAKWYGELFAMNTEVQPEIYYRYAQCLKSTGDYKKADEMMVQFNKTAGEDLRGKIFKSKQDYMDEIKANSGRYNIEDAGINSAYSDYGSAYSGTKLIFTSSRDTGSFAQKKHKWTNQYFTNMYSAESTPEGTLDTPEKFAKNVNSKFHEATPVFTKDGNNMYFTRNNFNDGKKGKDGNKITLLKIYKATLIDNRWQKATELSFNSDTYSTAHPMLSPDEKTLYFASDMPGTKGQSDLWKVSINGDGSFGTPVNLGDAINTEGKETFPLVTDENELYFATDGHPGLGGLDIFMARMNPDGSFQAPMNIGAPANSPQDDFAYLIDTKTRKGFLSSNRDGGKGFDDIYKFLETRKLVCEQELSGIVTDLETGEILPNTKVTLFDEKFTKLEEVTSDDKGFYQFKSVECGKIYYVRAEKEKYDTKEQRITISKTTGKTDLPIQLEKTVKPVTVGDDLAKAFGIKIIYFDLDKWNIRPDAALELEKILDVMKQYPTMKIDVRSHTDSRQTHKYNEKLSDRRAKSTMAWLVKNGVEESRLIGKGYGETLLVNKCADGVKCSEEEHQANRRSEFIIMAL
;
A
#
# COMPACT_ATOMS: atom_id res chain seq x y z
N MET A 1 -14.52 24.60 -74.46
CA MET A 1 -14.68 23.39 -73.54
C MET A 1 -13.37 22.65 -73.25
N LYS A 2 -12.20 22.98 -73.82
CA LYS A 2 -10.91 22.28 -73.56
C LYS A 2 -10.20 22.70 -72.28
N ASN A 3 -10.44 23.93 -71.76
CA ASN A 3 -9.72 24.43 -70.58
C ASN A 3 -10.31 24.01 -69.22
N LYS A 4 -11.57 23.49 -69.16
CA LYS A 4 -12.16 23.01 -67.92
C LYS A 4 -11.74 21.55 -67.53
N ALA A 5 -11.40 20.73 -68.52
CA ALA A 5 -10.96 19.34 -68.30
C ALA A 5 -9.55 19.26 -67.71
N ILE A 6 -8.65 20.22 -68.10
CA ILE A 6 -7.27 20.22 -67.59
C ILE A 6 -7.21 20.63 -66.11
N ILE A 7 -8.11 21.52 -65.63
CA ILE A 7 -8.17 21.93 -64.22
C ILE A 7 -8.69 20.81 -63.34
N TYR A 8 -9.65 19.98 -63.81
CA TYR A 8 -10.15 18.83 -63.06
C TYR A 8 -9.12 17.69 -62.95
N ILE A 9 -8.34 17.45 -63.99
CA ILE A 9 -7.31 16.39 -64.00
C ILE A 9 -6.14 16.78 -63.09
N THR A 10 -5.73 18.05 -63.06
CA THR A 10 -4.70 18.53 -62.14
C THR A 10 -5.17 18.52 -60.69
N PHE A 11 -6.44 18.83 -60.41
CA PHE A 11 -6.97 18.77 -59.04
C PHE A 11 -7.11 17.32 -58.51
N LEU A 12 -7.56 16.39 -59.38
CA LEU A 12 -7.62 14.97 -59.05
C LEU A 12 -6.22 14.34 -58.86
N SER A 13 -5.23 14.72 -59.66
CA SER A 13 -3.86 14.24 -59.53
C SER A 13 -3.18 14.76 -58.26
N VAL A 14 -3.42 16.00 -57.84
CA VAL A 14 -2.89 16.56 -56.58
C VAL A 14 -3.51 15.88 -55.37
N LEU A 15 -4.80 15.56 -55.40
CA LEU A 15 -5.46 14.77 -54.32
C LEU A 15 -4.94 13.34 -54.26
N ALA A 16 -4.74 12.65 -55.38
CA ALA A 16 -4.18 11.32 -55.44
C ALA A 16 -2.71 11.25 -54.98
N PHE A 17 -1.89 12.25 -55.34
CA PHE A 17 -0.52 12.33 -54.86
C PHE A 17 -0.43 12.61 -53.36
N ASN A 18 -1.34 13.42 -52.81
CA ASN A 18 -1.38 13.67 -51.36
C ASN A 18 -1.78 12.42 -50.58
N SER A 19 -2.82 11.69 -51.00
CA SER A 19 -3.24 10.45 -50.34
C SER A 19 -2.20 9.33 -50.45
N TYR A 20 -1.52 9.21 -51.61
CA TYR A 20 -0.45 8.22 -51.78
C TYR A 20 0.79 8.55 -50.95
N GLY A 21 1.18 9.81 -50.85
CA GLY A 21 2.27 10.29 -50.01
C GLY A 21 1.98 10.12 -48.51
N GLN A 22 0.73 10.30 -48.09
CA GLN A 22 0.26 10.15 -46.74
C GLN A 22 0.28 8.66 -46.31
N SER A 23 -0.24 7.75 -47.13
CA SER A 23 -0.20 6.29 -46.85
C SER A 23 1.24 5.74 -46.80
N THR A 24 2.14 6.29 -47.61
CA THR A 24 3.57 5.93 -47.57
C THR A 24 4.23 6.45 -46.30
N GLY A 25 3.83 7.63 -45.82
CA GLY A 25 4.29 8.18 -44.53
C GLY A 25 3.85 7.34 -43.34
N GLU A 26 2.59 6.91 -43.33
CA GLU A 26 2.04 6.04 -42.28
C GLU A 26 2.80 4.70 -42.22
N LYS A 27 2.98 4.01 -43.35
CA LYS A 27 3.79 2.78 -43.44
C LYS A 27 5.22 2.95 -42.94
N LYS A 28 5.84 4.13 -43.17
CA LYS A 28 7.15 4.42 -42.60
C LYS A 28 7.09 4.55 -41.08
N GLY A 29 6.11 5.26 -40.53
CA GLY A 29 5.85 5.37 -39.10
C GLY A 29 5.62 4.01 -38.44
N ASP A 30 4.79 3.16 -39.08
CA ASP A 30 4.53 1.79 -38.61
C ASP A 30 5.79 0.95 -38.49
N LYS A 31 6.67 1.03 -39.50
CA LYS A 31 7.96 0.34 -39.47
C LYS A 31 8.89 0.86 -38.38
N GLN A 32 8.83 2.15 -38.08
CA GLN A 32 9.58 2.76 -36.97
C GLN A 32 8.98 2.33 -35.62
N TYR A 33 7.67 2.39 -35.48
CA TYR A 33 6.93 1.97 -34.28
C TYR A 33 7.18 0.49 -33.96
N ALA A 34 7.05 -0.41 -34.94
CA ALA A 34 7.31 -1.84 -34.78
C ALA A 34 8.76 -2.19 -34.37
N LYS A 35 9.69 -1.23 -34.53
CA LYS A 35 11.08 -1.35 -34.09
C LYS A 35 11.38 -0.62 -32.79
N TYR A 36 10.33 -0.21 -32.06
CA TYR A 36 10.43 0.60 -30.84
C TYR A 36 11.21 1.92 -31.02
N ALA A 37 11.30 2.44 -32.25
CA ALA A 37 11.89 3.74 -32.53
C ALA A 37 10.80 4.82 -32.38
N TYR A 38 10.27 4.95 -31.14
CA TYR A 38 9.06 5.76 -30.89
C TYR A 38 9.25 7.24 -31.23
N ILE A 39 10.40 7.83 -30.90
CA ILE A 39 10.69 9.24 -31.22
C ILE A 39 10.70 9.48 -32.76
N ASP A 40 11.21 8.53 -33.53
CA ASP A 40 11.19 8.64 -34.99
C ASP A 40 9.76 8.42 -35.54
N ALA A 41 9.02 7.50 -34.94
CA ALA A 41 7.63 7.22 -35.32
C ALA A 41 6.73 8.43 -35.03
N THR A 42 6.82 9.05 -33.85
CA THR A 42 6.03 10.24 -33.49
C THR A 42 6.30 11.40 -34.47
N LYS A 43 7.57 11.71 -34.75
CA LYS A 43 7.91 12.73 -35.75
C LYS A 43 7.31 12.44 -37.14
N THR A 44 7.30 11.18 -37.56
CA THR A 44 6.75 10.76 -38.85
C THR A 44 5.24 10.90 -38.88
N TYR A 45 4.54 10.41 -37.83
CA TYR A 45 3.09 10.47 -37.73
C TYR A 45 2.58 11.90 -37.53
N GLU A 46 3.21 12.71 -36.67
CA GLU A 46 2.83 14.13 -36.49
C GLU A 46 2.94 14.95 -37.77
N ARG A 47 3.99 14.69 -38.56
CA ARG A 47 4.17 15.37 -39.86
C ARG A 47 3.03 15.05 -40.83
N ILE A 48 2.48 13.85 -40.87
CA ILE A 48 1.36 13.50 -41.74
C ILE A 48 0.01 13.93 -41.16
N ALA A 49 -0.14 13.85 -39.82
CA ALA A 49 -1.32 14.39 -39.12
C ALA A 49 -1.43 15.92 -39.34
N GLY A 50 -0.31 16.65 -39.26
CA GLY A 50 -0.25 18.09 -39.53
C GLY A 50 -0.59 18.49 -40.98
N LYS A 51 -0.59 17.54 -41.91
CA LYS A 51 -1.10 17.70 -43.29
C LYS A 51 -2.58 17.34 -43.43
N GLY A 52 -3.29 17.11 -42.33
CA GLY A 52 -4.71 16.80 -42.32
C GLY A 52 -5.05 15.31 -42.46
N TYR A 53 -4.05 14.41 -42.52
CA TYR A 53 -4.33 12.96 -42.51
C TYR A 53 -4.79 12.49 -41.15
N LYS A 54 -5.89 11.73 -41.13
CA LYS A 54 -6.47 11.15 -39.91
C LYS A 54 -6.65 9.64 -40.08
N SER A 55 -6.14 8.88 -39.14
CA SER A 55 -6.27 7.41 -39.07
C SER A 55 -6.33 7.02 -37.61
N ALA A 56 -7.30 6.16 -37.23
CA ALA A 56 -7.45 5.66 -35.89
C ALA A 56 -6.20 4.87 -35.45
N ASP A 57 -5.66 4.04 -36.32
CA ASP A 57 -4.43 3.28 -36.06
C ASP A 57 -3.22 4.19 -35.83
N MET A 58 -3.06 5.24 -36.63
CA MET A 58 -2.00 6.23 -36.44
C MET A 58 -2.14 6.99 -35.12
N PHE A 59 -3.35 7.43 -34.75
CA PHE A 59 -3.58 8.14 -33.51
C PHE A 59 -3.36 7.24 -32.29
N LEU A 60 -3.79 5.97 -32.38
CA LEU A 60 -3.49 4.96 -31.37
C LEU A 60 -1.99 4.78 -31.15
N LYS A 61 -1.22 4.64 -32.25
CA LYS A 61 0.24 4.46 -32.18
C LYS A 61 0.95 5.73 -31.69
N LEU A 62 0.46 6.91 -32.04
CA LEU A 62 0.95 8.18 -31.48
C LEU A 62 0.70 8.27 -29.99
N GLY A 63 -0.54 8.00 -29.54
CA GLY A 63 -0.88 7.97 -28.14
C GLY A 63 0.01 7.00 -27.36
N ASN A 64 0.12 5.76 -27.85
CA ASN A 64 0.97 4.74 -27.26
C ASN A 64 2.46 5.13 -27.22
N ALA A 65 3.00 5.69 -28.30
CA ALA A 65 4.41 6.06 -28.37
C ALA A 65 4.77 7.17 -27.37
N TYR A 66 3.89 8.15 -27.18
CA TYR A 66 4.04 9.17 -26.15
C TYR A 66 3.82 8.60 -24.74
N TYR A 67 2.81 7.74 -24.55
CA TYR A 67 2.54 7.06 -23.27
C TYR A 67 3.76 6.26 -22.80
N PHE A 68 4.36 5.46 -23.68
CA PHE A 68 5.54 4.64 -23.35
C PHE A 68 6.82 5.47 -23.13
N ASN A 69 6.83 6.73 -23.51
CA ASN A 69 7.90 7.67 -23.20
C ASN A 69 7.57 8.59 -22.01
N ALA A 70 6.51 8.27 -21.25
CA ALA A 70 6.04 9.08 -20.12
C ALA A 70 5.70 10.54 -20.47
N GLU A 71 5.43 10.83 -21.75
CA GLU A 71 4.98 12.14 -22.24
C GLU A 71 3.44 12.20 -22.23
N LEU A 72 2.84 12.03 -21.04
CA LEU A 72 1.41 11.78 -20.85
C LEU A 72 0.52 12.89 -21.40
N THR A 73 0.91 14.15 -21.25
CA THR A 73 0.18 15.31 -21.79
C THR A 73 0.09 15.26 -23.31
N LYS A 74 1.16 14.82 -24.00
CA LYS A 74 1.13 14.65 -25.46
C LYS A 74 0.32 13.42 -25.87
N ALA A 75 0.41 12.35 -25.09
CA ALA A 75 -0.40 11.14 -25.29
C ALA A 75 -1.90 11.46 -25.15
N ALA A 76 -2.30 12.29 -24.17
CA ALA A 76 -3.68 12.74 -23.96
C ALA A 76 -4.27 13.38 -25.22
N LYS A 77 -3.48 14.23 -25.91
CA LYS A 77 -3.88 14.86 -27.18
C LYS A 77 -4.24 13.81 -28.24
N TRP A 78 -3.38 12.83 -28.44
CA TRP A 78 -3.55 11.88 -29.55
C TRP A 78 -4.59 10.80 -29.23
N TYR A 79 -4.73 10.39 -27.98
CA TYR A 79 -5.87 9.59 -27.57
C TYR A 79 -7.19 10.38 -27.69
N GLY A 80 -7.19 11.69 -27.39
CA GLY A 80 -8.35 12.55 -27.64
C GLY A 80 -8.79 12.58 -29.11
N GLU A 81 -7.85 12.69 -30.05
CA GLU A 81 -8.13 12.58 -31.49
C GLU A 81 -8.66 11.19 -31.89
N LEU A 82 -8.12 10.13 -31.28
CA LEU A 82 -8.61 8.75 -31.49
C LEU A 82 -10.07 8.60 -31.02
N PHE A 83 -10.38 9.03 -29.81
CA PHE A 83 -11.73 8.92 -29.25
C PHE A 83 -12.74 9.81 -30.00
N ALA A 84 -12.31 10.94 -30.54
CA ALA A 84 -13.14 11.81 -31.38
C ALA A 84 -13.57 11.14 -32.71
N MET A 85 -12.89 10.05 -33.12
CA MET A 85 -13.27 9.26 -34.30
C MET A 85 -14.41 8.25 -34.04
N ASN A 86 -14.86 8.13 -32.80
CA ASN A 86 -15.87 7.16 -32.35
C ASN A 86 -15.58 5.71 -32.81
N THR A 87 -14.31 5.32 -32.82
CA THR A 87 -13.86 3.98 -33.18
C THR A 87 -13.81 3.11 -31.93
N GLU A 88 -14.20 1.85 -32.04
CA GLU A 88 -14.05 0.87 -30.99
C GLU A 88 -12.57 0.67 -30.65
N VAL A 89 -12.25 0.67 -29.36
CA VAL A 89 -10.88 0.52 -28.87
C VAL A 89 -10.80 -0.60 -27.83
N GLN A 90 -9.60 -1.17 -27.69
CA GLN A 90 -9.33 -2.16 -26.64
C GLN A 90 -9.51 -1.52 -25.25
N PRO A 91 -9.96 -2.30 -24.24
CA PRO A 91 -10.16 -1.80 -22.88
C PRO A 91 -8.95 -1.04 -22.33
N GLU A 92 -7.74 -1.55 -22.55
CA GLU A 92 -6.48 -0.94 -22.12
C GLU A 92 -6.32 0.52 -22.58
N ILE A 93 -6.92 0.92 -23.70
CA ILE A 93 -6.82 2.29 -24.21
C ILE A 93 -7.64 3.28 -23.41
N TYR A 94 -8.78 2.86 -22.85
CA TYR A 94 -9.52 3.66 -21.86
C TYR A 94 -8.67 3.93 -20.63
N TYR A 95 -7.97 2.91 -20.12
CA TYR A 95 -7.07 3.03 -18.98
C TYR A 95 -5.93 4.02 -19.26
N ARG A 96 -5.18 3.81 -20.35
CA ARG A 96 -4.08 4.71 -20.72
C ARG A 96 -4.54 6.13 -20.93
N TYR A 97 -5.69 6.33 -21.57
CA TYR A 97 -6.25 7.66 -21.77
C TYR A 97 -6.65 8.30 -20.44
N ALA A 98 -7.22 7.54 -19.49
CA ALA A 98 -7.49 8.02 -18.14
C ALA A 98 -6.22 8.52 -17.43
N GLN A 99 -5.13 7.75 -17.45
CA GLN A 99 -3.84 8.16 -16.89
C GLN A 99 -3.32 9.46 -17.54
N CYS A 100 -3.44 9.57 -18.88
CA CYS A 100 -3.04 10.76 -19.60
C CYS A 100 -3.93 11.98 -19.28
N LEU A 101 -5.23 11.81 -19.05
CA LEU A 101 -6.15 12.88 -18.66
C LEU A 101 -5.83 13.40 -17.26
N LYS A 102 -5.46 12.52 -16.32
CA LYS A 102 -5.00 12.91 -14.98
C LYS A 102 -3.77 13.83 -15.09
N SER A 103 -2.82 13.50 -15.95
CA SER A 103 -1.62 14.34 -16.15
C SER A 103 -1.92 15.76 -16.68
N THR A 104 -3.11 15.97 -17.22
CA THR A 104 -3.60 17.30 -17.66
C THR A 104 -4.55 17.96 -16.65
N GLY A 105 -4.81 17.30 -15.51
CA GLY A 105 -5.73 17.77 -14.48
C GLY A 105 -7.21 17.50 -14.77
N ASP A 106 -7.55 16.82 -15.85
CA ASP A 106 -8.95 16.49 -16.21
C ASP A 106 -9.39 15.19 -15.54
N TYR A 107 -9.42 15.18 -14.19
CA TYR A 107 -9.80 14.03 -13.38
C TYR A 107 -11.22 13.56 -13.67
N LYS A 108 -12.16 14.48 -13.95
CA LYS A 108 -13.54 14.11 -14.24
C LYS A 108 -13.63 13.20 -15.47
N LYS A 109 -12.99 13.62 -16.56
CA LYS A 109 -12.97 12.82 -17.80
C LYS A 109 -12.14 11.55 -17.64
N ALA A 110 -11.07 11.60 -16.84
CA ALA A 110 -10.29 10.41 -16.49
C ALA A 110 -11.16 9.36 -15.79
N ASP A 111 -12.00 9.77 -14.83
CA ASP A 111 -12.90 8.87 -14.11
C ASP A 111 -14.00 8.31 -15.05
N GLU A 112 -14.51 9.11 -16.00
CA GLU A 112 -15.42 8.62 -17.04
C GLU A 112 -14.75 7.51 -17.89
N MET A 113 -13.47 7.66 -18.23
CA MET A 113 -12.71 6.63 -18.94
C MET A 113 -12.47 5.38 -18.05
N MET A 114 -12.20 5.56 -16.77
CA MET A 114 -12.06 4.45 -15.81
C MET A 114 -13.36 3.67 -15.62
N VAL A 115 -14.52 4.34 -15.63
CA VAL A 115 -15.84 3.68 -15.63
C VAL A 115 -16.00 2.81 -16.88
N GLN A 116 -15.64 3.31 -18.08
CA GLN A 116 -15.69 2.53 -19.32
C GLN A 116 -14.69 1.37 -19.28
N PHE A 117 -13.47 1.61 -18.79
CA PHE A 117 -12.47 0.56 -18.57
C PHE A 117 -13.02 -0.56 -17.70
N ASN A 118 -13.53 -0.26 -16.51
CA ASN A 118 -14.08 -1.26 -15.58
C ASN A 118 -15.25 -2.04 -16.19
N LYS A 119 -16.06 -1.39 -17.04
CA LYS A 119 -17.18 -2.06 -17.74
C LYS A 119 -16.72 -3.06 -18.79
N THR A 120 -15.58 -2.82 -19.44
CA THR A 120 -15.09 -3.58 -20.60
C THR A 120 -13.93 -4.52 -20.27
N ALA A 121 -13.18 -4.25 -19.21
CA ALA A 121 -11.98 -5.01 -18.83
C ALA A 121 -12.27 -6.27 -17.97
N GLY A 122 -13.52 -6.51 -17.57
CA GLY A 122 -13.93 -7.72 -16.84
C GLY A 122 -13.34 -7.81 -15.44
N GLU A 123 -12.43 -8.76 -15.23
CA GLU A 123 -11.86 -9.10 -13.90
C GLU A 123 -10.60 -8.30 -13.53
N ASP A 124 -10.21 -7.32 -14.33
CA ASP A 124 -9.02 -6.49 -14.11
C ASP A 124 -9.08 -5.77 -12.75
N LEU A 125 -8.04 -5.95 -11.93
CA LEU A 125 -7.98 -5.38 -10.58
C LEU A 125 -7.99 -3.85 -10.58
N ARG A 126 -7.37 -3.20 -11.57
CA ARG A 126 -7.34 -1.74 -11.68
C ARG A 126 -8.74 -1.16 -11.72
N GLY A 127 -9.64 -1.78 -12.51
CA GLY A 127 -11.05 -1.41 -12.58
C GLY A 127 -11.81 -1.68 -11.28
N LYS A 128 -11.56 -2.84 -10.66
CA LYS A 128 -12.18 -3.21 -9.37
C LYS A 128 -11.76 -2.28 -8.24
N ILE A 129 -10.46 -1.98 -8.13
CA ILE A 129 -9.92 -1.07 -7.11
C ILE A 129 -10.52 0.32 -7.31
N PHE A 130 -10.53 0.85 -8.54
CA PHE A 130 -11.16 2.14 -8.84
C PHE A 130 -12.63 2.18 -8.43
N LYS A 131 -13.39 1.12 -8.73
CA LYS A 131 -14.81 1.01 -8.34
C LYS A 131 -15.00 0.98 -6.82
N SER A 132 -14.10 0.35 -6.08
CA SER A 132 -14.17 0.24 -4.61
C SER A 132 -13.69 1.50 -3.87
N LYS A 133 -12.87 2.33 -4.53
CA LYS A 133 -12.25 3.54 -3.97
C LYS A 133 -12.64 4.78 -4.76
N GLN A 134 -13.93 5.11 -4.80
CA GLN A 134 -14.41 6.30 -5.53
C GLN A 134 -14.03 7.63 -4.86
N ASP A 135 -13.65 7.59 -3.60
CA ASP A 135 -13.15 8.69 -2.78
C ASP A 135 -11.61 8.81 -2.77
N TYR A 136 -10.92 8.12 -3.71
CA TYR A 136 -9.46 8.06 -3.75
C TYR A 136 -8.79 9.46 -3.76
N MET A 137 -9.43 10.46 -4.37
CA MET A 137 -8.91 11.84 -4.39
C MET A 137 -8.96 12.49 -3.00
N ASP A 138 -9.97 12.18 -2.19
CA ASP A 138 -10.07 12.66 -0.81
C ASP A 138 -9.04 11.96 0.08
N GLU A 139 -8.79 10.65 -0.12
CA GLU A 139 -7.70 9.93 0.55
C GLU A 139 -6.33 10.56 0.20
N ILE A 140 -6.06 10.80 -1.09
CA ILE A 140 -4.81 11.44 -1.54
C ILE A 140 -4.67 12.83 -0.93
N LYS A 141 -5.73 13.64 -0.93
CA LYS A 141 -5.74 14.98 -0.32
C LYS A 141 -5.45 14.93 1.18
N ALA A 142 -6.03 13.99 1.91
CA ALA A 142 -5.77 13.79 3.35
C ALA A 142 -4.31 13.42 3.62
N ASN A 143 -3.69 12.64 2.73
CA ASN A 143 -2.30 12.23 2.79
C ASN A 143 -1.32 13.32 2.28
N SER A 144 -1.80 14.41 1.68
CA SER A 144 -0.97 15.46 1.09
C SER A 144 -0.40 16.44 2.12
N GLY A 145 0.56 17.28 1.68
CA GLY A 145 1.16 18.34 2.50
C GLY A 145 2.15 17.84 3.55
N ARG A 146 2.65 16.60 3.41
CA ARG A 146 3.59 15.99 4.35
C ARG A 146 5.06 16.13 3.95
N TYR A 147 5.34 16.62 2.77
CA TYR A 147 6.69 16.72 2.21
C TYR A 147 7.06 18.15 1.85
N ASN A 148 8.28 18.54 2.21
CA ASN A 148 8.96 19.68 1.62
C ASN A 148 9.89 19.12 0.53
N ILE A 149 9.71 19.51 -0.72
CA ILE A 149 10.43 18.94 -1.88
C ILE A 149 11.15 20.06 -2.61
N GLU A 150 12.40 19.79 -3.00
CA GLU A 150 13.22 20.71 -3.81
C GLU A 150 14.15 19.93 -4.75
N ASP A 151 14.61 20.58 -5.82
CA ASP A 151 15.62 20.02 -6.75
C ASP A 151 16.85 19.56 -5.95
N ALA A 152 17.36 18.36 -6.25
CA ALA A 152 18.54 17.82 -5.55
C ALA A 152 19.85 18.54 -5.89
N GLY A 153 19.85 19.45 -6.89
CA GLY A 153 21.00 20.24 -7.31
C GLY A 153 21.96 19.53 -8.28
N ILE A 154 21.75 18.24 -8.53
CA ILE A 154 22.64 17.39 -9.34
C ILE A 154 22.08 17.03 -10.72
N ASN A 155 20.88 17.45 -11.03
CA ASN A 155 20.17 17.11 -12.26
C ASN A 155 20.82 17.72 -13.50
N SER A 156 20.73 17.01 -14.62
CA SER A 156 21.19 17.40 -15.95
C SER A 156 20.03 17.69 -16.90
N ALA A 157 20.31 18.03 -18.14
CA ALA A 157 19.29 18.17 -19.20
C ALA A 157 18.78 16.82 -19.74
N TYR A 158 19.13 15.72 -19.12
CA TYR A 158 18.77 14.35 -19.49
C TYR A 158 18.03 13.68 -18.32
N SER A 159 17.80 12.36 -18.39
CA SER A 159 17.21 11.63 -17.25
C SER A 159 18.22 11.38 -16.14
N ASP A 160 17.89 11.79 -14.93
CA ASP A 160 18.61 11.53 -13.68
C ASP A 160 17.63 10.91 -12.66
N TYR A 161 17.87 9.66 -12.19
CA TYR A 161 16.90 8.95 -11.35
C TYR A 161 17.53 7.82 -10.52
N GLY A 162 16.76 7.22 -9.63
CA GLY A 162 17.09 5.96 -8.97
C GLY A 162 18.25 6.07 -8.00
N SER A 163 18.08 6.86 -6.96
CA SER A 163 19.06 7.16 -5.91
C SER A 163 19.27 6.02 -4.93
N ALA A 164 20.50 5.85 -4.43
CA ALA A 164 20.86 4.95 -3.34
C ALA A 164 21.99 5.54 -2.51
N TYR A 165 22.02 5.28 -1.20
CA TYR A 165 23.14 5.67 -0.34
C TYR A 165 24.28 4.63 -0.39
N SER A 166 25.52 5.13 -0.42
CA SER A 166 26.74 4.35 -0.25
C SER A 166 27.72 5.15 0.64
N GLY A 167 27.68 4.91 1.94
CA GLY A 167 28.35 5.76 2.93
C GLY A 167 27.80 7.19 2.90
N THR A 168 28.69 8.18 2.71
CA THR A 168 28.32 9.60 2.57
C THR A 168 27.89 10.01 1.17
N LYS A 169 27.95 9.07 0.21
CA LYS A 169 27.67 9.35 -1.20
C LYS A 169 26.23 8.99 -1.57
N LEU A 170 25.63 9.83 -2.39
CA LEU A 170 24.45 9.48 -3.16
C LEU A 170 24.89 8.92 -4.49
N ILE A 171 24.50 7.67 -4.79
CA ILE A 171 24.73 7.02 -6.08
C ILE A 171 23.42 7.05 -6.83
N PHE A 172 23.46 7.44 -8.10
CA PHE A 172 22.25 7.57 -8.91
C PHE A 172 22.51 7.23 -10.38
N THR A 173 21.44 7.06 -11.11
CA THR A 173 21.43 6.75 -12.55
C THR A 173 21.34 8.02 -13.36
N SER A 174 22.15 8.16 -14.40
CA SER A 174 22.10 9.31 -15.30
C SER A 174 22.35 8.96 -16.76
N SER A 175 21.58 9.55 -17.65
CA SER A 175 21.79 9.50 -19.10
C SER A 175 22.50 10.75 -19.66
N ARG A 176 23.20 11.52 -18.79
CA ARG A 176 23.89 12.75 -19.16
C ARG A 176 24.95 12.55 -20.25
N ASP A 177 25.14 13.57 -21.06
CA ASP A 177 26.20 13.58 -22.07
C ASP A 177 27.58 13.60 -21.39
N THR A 178 28.43 12.66 -21.77
CA THR A 178 29.81 12.56 -21.29
C THR A 178 30.81 13.32 -22.15
N GLY A 179 30.33 13.99 -23.22
CA GLY A 179 31.19 14.67 -24.21
C GLY A 179 31.95 13.71 -25.14
N SER A 180 31.65 12.41 -25.11
CA SER A 180 32.31 11.42 -25.96
C SER A 180 31.66 11.33 -27.34
N PHE A 181 32.42 11.55 -28.41
CA PHE A 181 31.96 11.38 -29.81
C PHE A 181 31.47 9.96 -30.15
N ALA A 182 31.82 8.95 -29.36
CA ALA A 182 31.43 7.55 -29.56
C ALA A 182 30.09 7.20 -28.83
N GLN A 183 29.51 8.12 -28.10
CA GLN A 183 28.32 7.86 -27.31
C GLN A 183 27.08 7.69 -28.20
N LYS A 184 26.37 6.57 -28.05
CA LYS A 184 25.16 6.25 -28.83
C LYS A 184 23.92 6.62 -28.06
N LYS A 185 22.88 7.06 -28.79
CA LYS A 185 21.56 7.29 -28.24
C LYS A 185 20.67 6.05 -28.35
N HIS A 186 19.86 5.81 -27.33
CA HIS A 186 18.85 4.77 -27.32
C HIS A 186 17.69 5.16 -28.26
N LYS A 187 17.25 4.24 -29.11
CA LYS A 187 16.24 4.55 -30.14
C LYS A 187 14.83 4.84 -29.59
N TRP A 188 14.52 4.25 -28.46
CA TRP A 188 13.21 4.43 -27.82
C TRP A 188 13.05 5.86 -27.29
N THR A 189 14.00 6.33 -26.47
CA THR A 189 13.95 7.60 -25.76
C THR A 189 14.72 8.74 -26.44
N ASN A 190 15.61 8.42 -27.39
CA ASN A 190 16.59 9.33 -27.99
C ASN A 190 17.56 9.97 -26.98
N GLN A 191 17.68 9.38 -25.77
CA GLN A 191 18.66 9.75 -24.76
C GLN A 191 19.91 8.88 -24.85
N TYR A 192 20.98 9.26 -24.17
CA TYR A 192 22.14 8.41 -24.04
C TYR A 192 21.86 7.22 -23.12
N PHE A 193 22.66 6.16 -23.24
CA PHE A 193 22.58 5.04 -22.32
C PHE A 193 23.00 5.49 -20.93
N THR A 194 22.26 5.05 -19.92
CA THR A 194 22.48 5.43 -18.52
C THR A 194 23.75 4.80 -17.96
N ASN A 195 24.40 5.52 -17.06
CA ASN A 195 25.50 5.05 -16.23
C ASN A 195 25.22 5.44 -14.78
N MET A 196 25.92 4.82 -13.85
CA MET A 196 25.89 5.22 -12.45
C MET A 196 26.85 6.39 -12.20
N TYR A 197 26.38 7.38 -11.43
CA TYR A 197 27.12 8.54 -10.97
C TYR A 197 27.06 8.63 -9.46
N SER A 198 28.01 9.34 -8.84
CA SER A 198 28.04 9.63 -7.43
C SER A 198 28.17 11.12 -7.17
N ALA A 199 27.53 11.60 -6.14
CA ALA A 199 27.73 12.93 -5.56
C ALA A 199 27.95 12.80 -4.04
N GLU A 200 28.93 13.50 -3.49
CA GLU A 200 29.19 13.49 -2.05
C GLU A 200 28.22 14.46 -1.35
N SER A 201 27.70 14.07 -0.20
CA SER A 201 26.90 14.96 0.62
C SER A 201 27.81 15.87 1.43
N THR A 202 27.63 17.19 1.30
CA THR A 202 28.34 18.17 2.11
C THR A 202 27.78 18.21 3.53
N PRO A 203 28.53 18.76 4.52
CA PRO A 203 28.00 18.96 5.87
C PRO A 203 26.72 19.78 5.92
N GLU A 204 26.53 20.71 4.98
CA GLU A 204 25.34 21.55 4.85
C GLU A 204 24.14 20.81 4.24
N GLY A 205 24.32 19.54 3.81
CA GLY A 205 23.27 18.72 3.20
C GLY A 205 23.02 19.02 1.72
N THR A 206 23.95 19.69 1.05
CA THR A 206 23.97 19.82 -0.41
C THR A 206 24.77 18.67 -1.03
N LEU A 207 24.60 18.44 -2.33
CA LEU A 207 25.35 17.44 -3.09
C LEU A 207 26.38 18.16 -3.96
N ASP A 208 27.60 17.62 -4.03
CA ASP A 208 28.63 18.16 -4.89
C ASP A 208 28.43 17.80 -6.37
N THR A 209 29.39 18.20 -7.24
CA THR A 209 29.34 17.91 -8.67
C THR A 209 29.40 16.40 -8.93
N PRO A 210 28.43 15.83 -9.66
CA PRO A 210 28.39 14.41 -9.94
C PRO A 210 29.60 13.88 -10.73
N GLU A 211 30.17 12.78 -10.24
CA GLU A 211 31.24 12.06 -10.91
C GLU A 211 30.79 10.65 -11.34
N LYS A 212 31.37 10.11 -12.40
CA LYS A 212 31.07 8.77 -12.87
C LYS A 212 31.50 7.72 -11.85
N PHE A 213 30.54 7.00 -11.29
CA PHE A 213 30.74 5.96 -10.29
C PHE A 213 31.13 4.63 -10.94
N ALA A 214 32.03 3.85 -10.28
CA ALA A 214 32.40 2.47 -10.63
C ALA A 214 32.64 2.29 -12.13
N LYS A 215 33.61 3.04 -12.70
CA LYS A 215 33.87 3.09 -14.16
C LYS A 215 34.09 1.71 -14.79
N ASN A 216 34.62 0.73 -14.05
CA ASN A 216 34.84 -0.64 -14.50
C ASN A 216 33.58 -1.54 -14.45
N VAL A 217 32.52 -1.09 -13.79
CA VAL A 217 31.22 -1.76 -13.78
C VAL A 217 30.31 -1.23 -14.89
N ASN A 218 30.40 0.06 -15.20
CA ASN A 218 29.62 0.66 -16.30
C ASN A 218 30.02 0.06 -17.65
N SER A 219 29.03 -0.28 -18.47
CA SER A 219 29.19 -0.79 -19.84
C SER A 219 28.84 0.29 -20.87
N LYS A 220 28.63 -0.12 -22.10
CA LYS A 220 28.14 0.73 -23.20
C LYS A 220 26.61 0.71 -23.34
N PHE A 221 25.89 0.10 -22.40
CA PHE A 221 24.44 -0.01 -22.33
C PHE A 221 23.94 0.61 -21.03
N HIS A 222 22.67 0.39 -20.67
CA HIS A 222 22.11 0.92 -19.42
C HIS A 222 22.66 0.19 -18.20
N GLU A 223 23.14 0.94 -17.22
CA GLU A 223 23.28 0.58 -15.82
C GLU A 223 22.41 1.54 -15.00
N ALA A 224 21.65 0.99 -14.04
CA ALA A 224 20.65 1.77 -13.30
C ALA A 224 20.37 1.19 -11.90
N THR A 225 19.79 2.03 -11.04
CA THR A 225 19.15 1.66 -9.78
C THR A 225 20.00 0.73 -8.91
N PRO A 226 21.17 1.17 -8.46
CA PRO A 226 21.99 0.38 -7.56
C PRO A 226 21.38 0.32 -6.17
N VAL A 227 21.63 -0.77 -5.43
CA VAL A 227 21.47 -0.91 -3.99
C VAL A 227 22.72 -1.55 -3.40
N PHE A 228 23.09 -1.13 -2.19
CA PHE A 228 24.30 -1.56 -1.53
C PHE A 228 23.99 -2.33 -0.25
N THR A 229 24.84 -3.32 0.09
CA THR A 229 24.85 -3.89 1.43
C THR A 229 25.35 -2.85 2.45
N LYS A 230 24.95 -3.00 3.71
CA LYS A 230 25.31 -2.07 4.82
C LYS A 230 26.82 -1.93 5.01
N ASP A 231 27.56 -2.99 4.75
CA ASP A 231 29.02 -2.98 4.78
C ASP A 231 29.67 -2.30 3.56
N GLY A 232 28.86 -1.92 2.56
CA GLY A 232 29.31 -1.29 1.32
C GLY A 232 30.07 -2.21 0.35
N ASN A 233 30.21 -3.50 0.69
CA ASN A 233 31.06 -4.42 -0.08
C ASN A 233 30.35 -5.07 -1.26
N ASN A 234 29.03 -5.07 -1.30
CA ASN A 234 28.28 -5.61 -2.43
C ASN A 234 27.29 -4.57 -2.96
N MET A 235 27.12 -4.59 -4.27
CA MET A 235 26.15 -3.77 -4.99
C MET A 235 25.33 -4.66 -5.91
N TYR A 236 24.01 -4.52 -5.84
CA TYR A 236 23.08 -5.09 -6.81
C TYR A 236 22.55 -3.95 -7.68
N PHE A 237 22.41 -4.16 -8.98
CA PHE A 237 21.98 -3.11 -9.90
C PHE A 237 21.34 -3.68 -11.17
N THR A 238 20.54 -2.89 -11.83
CA THR A 238 19.93 -3.23 -13.12
C THR A 238 20.90 -2.95 -14.26
N ARG A 239 20.98 -3.88 -15.24
CA ARG A 239 21.73 -3.69 -16.49
C ARG A 239 20.99 -4.37 -17.63
N ASN A 240 21.15 -3.87 -18.86
CA ASN A 240 20.77 -4.66 -20.03
C ASN A 240 21.53 -6.01 -20.05
N ASN A 241 20.89 -7.03 -20.63
CA ASN A 241 21.52 -8.35 -20.84
C ASN A 241 22.81 -8.22 -21.68
N PHE A 242 23.92 -7.96 -20.99
CA PHE A 242 25.23 -7.77 -21.59
C PHE A 242 26.32 -8.38 -20.71
N ASN A 243 26.84 -9.52 -21.16
CA ASN A 243 27.88 -10.30 -20.48
C ASN A 243 29.06 -10.57 -21.41
N ASP A 244 30.27 -10.41 -20.91
CA ASP A 244 31.52 -10.75 -21.61
C ASP A 244 31.65 -10.15 -23.01
N GLY A 245 31.18 -8.88 -23.14
CA GLY A 245 31.22 -8.19 -24.42
C GLY A 245 30.08 -8.57 -25.39
N LYS A 246 29.26 -9.56 -25.04
CA LYS A 246 28.16 -10.06 -25.85
C LYS A 246 26.80 -9.55 -25.33
N LYS A 247 25.92 -9.23 -26.25
CA LYS A 247 24.55 -8.79 -26.00
C LYS A 247 23.61 -9.97 -26.12
N GLY A 248 22.94 -10.31 -25.01
CA GLY A 248 21.85 -11.27 -25.01
C GLY A 248 20.57 -10.66 -25.58
N LYS A 249 19.70 -11.50 -26.13
CA LYS A 249 18.41 -11.11 -26.72
C LYS A 249 17.39 -12.23 -26.51
N ASP A 250 16.13 -11.84 -26.36
CA ASP A 250 15.00 -12.75 -26.39
C ASP A 250 14.69 -13.28 -27.80
N GLY A 251 13.63 -14.09 -27.93
CA GLY A 251 13.14 -14.60 -29.21
C GLY A 251 12.72 -13.51 -30.20
N ASN A 252 12.33 -12.31 -29.73
CA ASN A 252 11.95 -11.13 -30.52
C ASN A 252 13.14 -10.21 -30.84
N LYS A 253 14.36 -10.64 -30.50
CA LYS A 253 15.61 -9.86 -30.66
C LYS A 253 15.67 -8.61 -29.77
N ILE A 254 14.90 -8.56 -28.67
CA ILE A 254 14.91 -7.49 -27.67
C ILE A 254 16.00 -7.83 -26.64
N THR A 255 16.70 -6.82 -26.14
CA THR A 255 17.65 -6.96 -25.04
C THR A 255 16.97 -6.57 -23.76
N LEU A 256 16.67 -7.57 -22.94
CA LEU A 256 15.94 -7.42 -21.69
C LEU A 256 16.85 -6.88 -20.57
N LEU A 257 16.26 -6.51 -19.45
CA LEU A 257 16.95 -6.06 -18.25
C LEU A 257 17.23 -7.26 -17.33
N LYS A 258 18.34 -7.19 -16.64
CA LYS A 258 18.77 -8.21 -15.67
C LYS A 258 19.37 -7.55 -14.44
N ILE A 259 19.29 -8.20 -13.29
CA ILE A 259 19.97 -7.75 -12.08
C ILE A 259 21.34 -8.41 -12.00
N TYR A 260 22.35 -7.60 -11.69
CA TYR A 260 23.74 -8.02 -11.53
C TYR A 260 24.22 -7.71 -10.12
N LYS A 261 25.20 -8.47 -9.67
CA LYS A 261 25.94 -8.23 -8.43
C LYS A 261 27.38 -7.86 -8.77
N ALA A 262 27.90 -6.83 -8.12
CA ALA A 262 29.34 -6.52 -8.10
C ALA A 262 29.82 -6.49 -6.65
N THR A 263 31.05 -6.92 -6.41
CA THR A 263 31.70 -6.95 -5.08
C THR A 263 32.89 -6.00 -5.06
N LEU A 264 33.04 -5.27 -3.98
CA LEU A 264 34.17 -4.37 -3.73
C LEU A 264 35.30 -5.15 -3.04
N ILE A 265 36.47 -5.25 -3.67
CA ILE A 265 37.66 -5.86 -3.11
C ILE A 265 38.81 -4.86 -3.28
N ASP A 266 39.54 -4.59 -2.23
CA ASP A 266 40.67 -3.64 -2.22
C ASP A 266 40.32 -2.27 -2.85
N ASN A 267 39.18 -1.71 -2.43
CA ASN A 267 38.59 -0.45 -2.96
C ASN A 267 38.32 -0.46 -4.47
N ARG A 268 38.17 -1.64 -5.07
CA ARG A 268 37.95 -1.81 -6.49
C ARG A 268 36.74 -2.69 -6.75
N TRP A 269 35.72 -2.17 -7.41
CA TRP A 269 34.58 -2.96 -7.85
C TRP A 269 35.02 -4.03 -8.82
N GLN A 270 34.66 -5.27 -8.52
CA GLN A 270 34.97 -6.41 -9.36
C GLN A 270 33.99 -6.49 -10.55
N LYS A 271 34.29 -7.35 -11.52
CA LYS A 271 33.38 -7.61 -12.64
C LYS A 271 32.04 -8.09 -12.13
N ALA A 272 30.98 -7.46 -12.63
CA ALA A 272 29.61 -7.81 -12.25
C ALA A 272 29.20 -9.19 -12.78
N THR A 273 28.52 -9.96 -11.95
CA THR A 273 27.96 -11.29 -12.25
C THR A 273 26.45 -11.24 -12.29
N GLU A 274 25.86 -12.00 -13.19
CA GLU A 274 24.42 -12.14 -13.34
C GLU A 274 23.84 -12.98 -12.19
N LEU A 275 22.66 -12.62 -11.68
CA LEU A 275 21.98 -13.40 -10.65
C LEU A 275 21.31 -14.64 -11.25
N SER A 276 21.20 -15.72 -10.46
CA SER A 276 20.77 -17.05 -10.92
C SER A 276 19.30 -17.12 -11.37
N PHE A 277 18.44 -16.21 -10.91
CA PHE A 277 17.02 -16.17 -11.26
C PHE A 277 16.70 -15.28 -12.47
N ASN A 278 17.70 -14.64 -13.08
CA ASN A 278 17.50 -13.92 -14.34
C ASN A 278 17.20 -14.87 -15.51
N SER A 279 16.64 -14.34 -16.57
CA SER A 279 16.34 -15.09 -17.80
C SER A 279 16.61 -14.27 -19.06
N ASP A 280 16.71 -14.96 -20.20
CA ASP A 280 16.70 -14.32 -21.52
C ASP A 280 15.28 -14.10 -22.08
N THR A 281 14.24 -14.51 -21.34
CA THR A 281 12.84 -14.44 -21.78
C THR A 281 11.98 -13.43 -21.01
N TYR A 282 12.49 -12.89 -19.91
CA TYR A 282 11.84 -11.85 -19.10
C TYR A 282 12.87 -10.90 -18.51
N SER A 283 12.43 -9.73 -18.07
CA SER A 283 13.24 -8.71 -17.41
C SER A 283 13.18 -8.86 -15.88
N THR A 284 14.29 -8.56 -15.21
CA THR A 284 14.35 -8.28 -13.77
C THR A 284 15.05 -6.94 -13.56
N ALA A 285 14.49 -6.06 -12.70
CA ALA A 285 14.98 -4.69 -12.56
C ALA A 285 14.72 -4.13 -11.16
N HIS A 286 15.37 -3.01 -10.86
CA HIS A 286 15.15 -2.19 -9.66
C HIS A 286 15.28 -2.99 -8.35
N PRO A 287 16.47 -3.58 -8.10
CA PRO A 287 16.72 -4.37 -6.90
C PRO A 287 16.68 -3.49 -5.64
N MET A 288 16.15 -4.05 -4.55
CA MET A 288 16.16 -3.46 -3.22
C MET A 288 16.37 -4.53 -2.15
N LEU A 289 17.30 -4.31 -1.23
CA LEU A 289 17.54 -5.20 -0.09
C LEU A 289 16.56 -4.92 1.05
N SER A 290 16.09 -5.97 1.72
CA SER A 290 15.46 -5.81 3.03
C SER A 290 16.44 -5.23 4.05
N PRO A 291 15.94 -4.60 5.14
CA PRO A 291 16.82 -4.05 6.18
C PRO A 291 17.74 -5.09 6.84
N ASP A 292 17.36 -6.35 6.89
CA ASP A 292 18.19 -7.45 7.41
C ASP A 292 19.09 -8.09 6.35
N GLU A 293 19.02 -7.61 5.10
CA GLU A 293 19.78 -8.08 3.93
C GLU A 293 19.56 -9.56 3.55
N LYS A 294 18.49 -10.18 4.07
CA LYS A 294 18.15 -11.59 3.79
C LYS A 294 17.14 -11.76 2.64
N THR A 295 16.61 -10.66 2.13
CA THR A 295 15.63 -10.67 1.04
C THR A 295 15.99 -9.60 0.02
N LEU A 296 15.94 -9.97 -1.26
CA LEU A 296 16.03 -9.02 -2.38
C LEU A 296 14.65 -8.85 -2.99
N TYR A 297 14.15 -7.63 -3.02
CA TYR A 297 12.92 -7.22 -3.71
C TYR A 297 13.30 -6.68 -5.10
N PHE A 298 12.43 -6.87 -6.08
CA PHE A 298 12.68 -6.41 -7.45
C PHE A 298 11.40 -6.38 -8.27
N ALA A 299 11.43 -5.68 -9.41
CA ALA A 299 10.36 -5.69 -10.41
C ALA A 299 10.68 -6.68 -11.52
N SER A 300 9.66 -7.39 -12.04
CA SER A 300 9.82 -8.35 -13.13
C SER A 300 8.53 -8.61 -13.89
N ASP A 301 8.66 -8.95 -15.18
CA ASP A 301 7.63 -9.51 -16.04
C ASP A 301 7.78 -11.04 -16.22
N MET A 302 8.41 -11.73 -15.23
CA MET A 302 8.59 -13.18 -15.25
C MET A 302 7.27 -13.95 -15.22
N PRO A 303 7.26 -15.24 -15.60
CA PRO A 303 6.05 -16.08 -15.55
C PRO A 303 5.38 -16.05 -14.17
N GLY A 304 4.09 -15.75 -14.14
CA GLY A 304 3.30 -15.52 -12.93
C GLY A 304 3.10 -14.03 -12.60
N THR A 305 3.66 -13.13 -13.37
CA THR A 305 3.34 -11.69 -13.35
C THR A 305 1.93 -11.48 -13.87
N LYS A 306 1.19 -10.61 -13.21
CA LYS A 306 -0.20 -10.28 -13.52
C LYS A 306 -0.31 -9.21 -14.60
N GLY A 307 0.53 -8.17 -14.50
CA GLY A 307 0.49 -7.00 -15.34
C GLY A 307 1.67 -6.82 -16.27
N GLN A 308 2.10 -5.58 -16.40
CA GLN A 308 3.27 -5.22 -17.20
C GLN A 308 4.58 -5.51 -16.45
N SER A 309 4.59 -5.27 -15.14
CA SER A 309 5.63 -5.70 -14.20
C SER A 309 5.03 -5.80 -12.80
N ASP A 310 5.38 -6.85 -12.09
CA ASP A 310 4.99 -7.07 -10.70
C ASP A 310 6.21 -6.90 -9.78
N LEU A 311 5.95 -6.65 -8.50
CA LEU A 311 6.96 -6.77 -7.46
C LEU A 311 7.09 -8.22 -7.00
N TRP A 312 8.34 -8.65 -6.91
CA TRP A 312 8.75 -9.97 -6.48
C TRP A 312 9.77 -9.87 -5.36
N LYS A 313 9.92 -10.93 -4.59
CA LYS A 313 10.98 -11.09 -3.59
C LYS A 313 11.66 -12.43 -3.71
N VAL A 314 12.95 -12.48 -3.32
CA VAL A 314 13.74 -13.72 -3.28
C VAL A 314 14.61 -13.71 -2.03
N SER A 315 14.71 -14.85 -1.33
CA SER A 315 15.61 -15.01 -0.18
C SER A 315 17.07 -15.03 -0.61
N ILE A 316 17.93 -14.45 0.22
CA ILE A 316 19.38 -14.53 0.11
C ILE A 316 19.86 -15.49 1.19
N ASN A 317 20.44 -16.62 0.79
CA ASN A 317 20.97 -17.63 1.69
C ASN A 317 22.31 -17.21 2.32
N GLY A 318 22.72 -17.87 3.40
CA GLY A 318 23.98 -17.54 4.10
C GLY A 318 25.25 -17.74 3.26
N ASP A 319 25.19 -18.52 2.19
CA ASP A 319 26.25 -18.69 1.21
C ASP A 319 26.23 -17.69 0.05
N GLY A 320 25.25 -16.77 0.09
CA GLY A 320 25.04 -15.75 -0.93
C GLY A 320 24.26 -16.23 -2.17
N SER A 321 23.77 -17.47 -2.18
CA SER A 321 22.86 -17.98 -3.21
C SER A 321 21.43 -17.44 -3.00
N PHE A 322 20.59 -17.61 -4.03
CA PHE A 322 19.22 -17.12 -4.01
C PHE A 322 18.23 -18.29 -3.98
N GLY A 323 17.13 -18.11 -3.24
CA GLY A 323 15.99 -19.02 -3.26
C GLY A 323 15.16 -18.90 -4.54
N THR A 324 13.91 -19.37 -4.48
CA THR A 324 12.94 -19.20 -5.57
C THR A 324 12.23 -17.85 -5.43
N PRO A 325 12.12 -17.05 -6.50
CA PRO A 325 11.35 -15.82 -6.48
C PRO A 325 9.87 -16.06 -6.14
N VAL A 326 9.30 -15.17 -5.33
CA VAL A 326 7.90 -15.18 -4.90
C VAL A 326 7.26 -13.85 -5.27
N ASN A 327 6.12 -13.90 -5.97
CA ASN A 327 5.30 -12.73 -6.29
C ASN A 327 4.69 -12.16 -5.00
N LEU A 328 4.62 -10.83 -4.85
CA LEU A 328 4.04 -10.20 -3.65
C LEU A 328 2.51 -10.31 -3.58
N GLY A 329 1.85 -10.73 -4.64
CA GLY A 329 0.41 -11.01 -4.69
C GLY A 329 -0.47 -9.78 -4.93
N ASP A 330 -1.78 -10.04 -4.99
CA ASP A 330 -2.82 -9.09 -5.42
C ASP A 330 -3.03 -7.91 -4.47
N ALA A 331 -2.51 -7.97 -3.25
CA ALA A 331 -2.55 -6.83 -2.34
C ALA A 331 -1.66 -5.68 -2.83
N ILE A 332 -0.60 -6.00 -3.57
CA ILE A 332 0.39 -5.06 -4.09
C ILE A 332 0.28 -4.95 -5.61
N ASN A 333 0.32 -6.10 -6.32
CA ASN A 333 0.45 -6.20 -7.76
C ASN A 333 -0.91 -6.14 -8.47
N THR A 334 -0.94 -5.46 -9.60
CA THR A 334 -2.11 -5.26 -10.46
C THR A 334 -1.78 -5.63 -11.92
N GLU A 335 -2.70 -5.43 -12.84
CA GLU A 335 -2.42 -5.52 -14.27
C GLU A 335 -1.66 -4.28 -14.83
N GLY A 336 -1.34 -3.31 -13.96
CA GLY A 336 -0.47 -2.16 -14.27
C GLY A 336 1.02 -2.47 -14.18
N LYS A 337 1.77 -1.47 -13.77
CA LYS A 337 3.20 -1.61 -13.43
C LYS A 337 3.37 -1.38 -11.95
N GLU A 338 4.03 -2.31 -11.28
CA GLU A 338 4.58 -2.12 -9.95
C GLU A 338 6.10 -2.19 -10.07
N THR A 339 6.79 -1.16 -9.56
CA THR A 339 8.23 -0.99 -9.79
C THR A 339 8.91 -0.18 -8.69
N PHE A 340 10.24 -0.11 -8.68
CA PHE A 340 11.06 0.64 -7.72
C PHE A 340 10.69 0.37 -6.25
N PRO A 341 10.75 -0.88 -5.78
CA PRO A 341 10.48 -1.19 -4.39
C PRO A 341 11.51 -0.56 -3.45
N LEU A 342 11.06 -0.14 -2.26
CA LEU A 342 11.89 0.22 -1.11
C LEU A 342 11.26 -0.38 0.14
N VAL A 343 12.02 -1.16 0.90
CA VAL A 343 11.59 -1.68 2.21
C VAL A 343 12.36 -0.99 3.31
N THR A 344 11.64 -0.42 4.28
CA THR A 344 12.20 0.31 5.41
C THR A 344 12.30 -0.55 6.67
N ASP A 345 13.09 -0.12 7.66
CA ASP A 345 13.18 -0.72 9.00
C ASP A 345 11.92 -0.49 9.86
N GLU A 346 10.97 0.30 9.37
CA GLU A 346 9.63 0.48 9.96
C GLU A 346 8.60 -0.51 9.39
N ASN A 347 9.02 -1.56 8.66
CA ASN A 347 8.17 -2.54 7.96
C ASN A 347 7.22 -1.91 6.93
N GLU A 348 7.68 -0.91 6.22
CA GLU A 348 6.96 -0.23 5.16
C GLU A 348 7.57 -0.59 3.80
N LEU A 349 6.73 -0.99 2.86
CA LEU A 349 7.08 -1.16 1.45
C LEU A 349 6.59 0.06 0.68
N TYR A 350 7.51 0.86 0.16
CA TYR A 350 7.21 1.90 -0.82
C TYR A 350 7.45 1.36 -2.23
N PHE A 351 6.63 1.75 -3.17
CA PHE A 351 6.77 1.36 -4.58
C PHE A 351 6.05 2.35 -5.49
N ALA A 352 6.46 2.40 -6.75
CA ALA A 352 5.78 3.19 -7.77
C ALA A 352 4.85 2.31 -8.58
N THR A 353 3.64 2.79 -8.86
CA THR A 353 2.64 2.05 -9.64
C THR A 353 1.74 2.99 -10.43
N ASP A 354 1.34 2.54 -11.64
CA ASP A 354 0.23 3.13 -12.40
C ASP A 354 -1.06 2.31 -12.26
N GLY A 355 -1.03 1.20 -11.52
CA GLY A 355 -2.17 0.27 -11.38
C GLY A 355 -3.17 0.64 -10.29
N HIS A 356 -2.77 1.38 -9.27
CA HIS A 356 -3.63 1.87 -8.20
C HIS A 356 -4.16 3.28 -8.53
N PRO A 357 -5.35 3.69 -8.00
CA PRO A 357 -5.87 5.04 -8.21
C PRO A 357 -4.94 6.12 -7.66
N GLY A 358 -4.39 6.95 -8.54
CA GLY A 358 -3.39 7.99 -8.25
C GLY A 358 -3.66 9.31 -8.95
N LEU A 359 -2.67 10.23 -8.88
CA LEU A 359 -2.73 11.56 -9.47
C LEU A 359 -2.47 11.54 -10.98
N GLY A 360 -1.71 10.54 -11.48
CA GLY A 360 -1.42 10.35 -12.91
C GLY A 360 -0.04 9.74 -13.12
N GLY A 361 0.11 8.93 -14.17
CA GLY A 361 1.35 8.20 -14.41
C GLY A 361 1.69 7.21 -13.29
N LEU A 362 2.97 7.08 -12.97
CA LEU A 362 3.44 6.34 -11.81
C LEU A 362 3.31 7.21 -10.56
N ASP A 363 2.58 6.73 -9.58
CA ASP A 363 2.52 7.33 -8.24
C ASP A 363 3.24 6.44 -7.22
N ILE A 364 3.84 7.04 -6.22
CA ILE A 364 4.45 6.34 -5.09
C ILE A 364 3.37 5.97 -4.09
N PHE A 365 3.32 4.68 -3.75
CA PHE A 365 2.44 4.13 -2.73
C PHE A 365 3.25 3.53 -1.59
N MET A 366 2.63 3.43 -0.41
CA MET A 366 3.18 2.75 0.74
C MET A 366 2.21 1.67 1.23
N ALA A 367 2.72 0.48 1.48
CA ALA A 367 2.00 -0.62 2.13
C ALA A 367 2.74 -1.08 3.38
N ARG A 368 2.03 -1.27 4.50
CA ARG A 368 2.62 -1.86 5.71
C ARG A 368 2.72 -3.36 5.57
N MET A 369 3.83 -3.91 6.01
CA MET A 369 4.06 -5.35 6.09
C MET A 369 3.61 -5.85 7.48
N ASN A 370 2.73 -6.84 7.48
CA ASN A 370 2.26 -7.52 8.69
C ASN A 370 3.34 -8.48 9.22
N PRO A 371 3.26 -8.90 10.49
CA PRO A 371 4.22 -9.87 11.07
C PRO A 371 4.29 -11.22 10.33
N ASP A 372 3.23 -11.62 9.64
CA ASP A 372 3.18 -12.85 8.82
C ASP A 372 3.79 -12.67 7.42
N GLY A 373 4.25 -11.46 7.09
CA GLY A 373 4.84 -11.11 5.79
C GLY A 373 3.83 -10.79 4.69
N SER A 374 2.53 -10.72 5.00
CA SER A 374 1.49 -10.17 4.12
C SER A 374 1.51 -8.64 4.15
N PHE A 375 0.78 -8.00 3.23
CA PHE A 375 0.72 -6.54 3.14
C PHE A 375 -0.68 -6.02 3.40
N GLN A 376 -0.75 -4.86 4.06
CA GLN A 376 -1.97 -4.06 4.15
C GLN A 376 -2.24 -3.39 2.79
N ALA A 377 -3.46 -2.87 2.62
CA ALA A 377 -3.84 -2.15 1.40
C ALA A 377 -2.91 -0.95 1.17
N PRO A 378 -2.38 -0.77 -0.06
CA PRO A 378 -1.51 0.35 -0.37
C PRO A 378 -2.23 1.70 -0.25
N MET A 379 -1.50 2.69 0.25
CA MET A 379 -1.94 4.08 0.38
C MET A 379 -1.08 4.97 -0.51
N ASN A 380 -1.71 5.84 -1.29
CA ASN A 380 -1.00 6.89 -2.03
C ASN A 380 -0.37 7.87 -1.04
N ILE A 381 0.92 8.19 -1.19
CA ILE A 381 1.62 9.06 -0.24
C ILE A 381 1.28 10.55 -0.38
N GLY A 382 0.49 10.92 -1.39
CA GLY A 382 -0.06 12.26 -1.58
C GLY A 382 0.90 13.29 -2.17
N ALA A 383 0.34 14.45 -2.52
CA ALA A 383 1.13 15.58 -3.01
C ALA A 383 1.87 16.29 -1.86
N PRO A 384 3.04 16.91 -2.09
CA PRO A 384 3.72 17.07 -3.38
C PRO A 384 4.69 15.94 -3.73
N ALA A 385 4.75 14.84 -2.93
CA ALA A 385 5.60 13.68 -3.27
C ALA A 385 5.14 13.08 -4.59
N ASN A 386 3.84 12.81 -4.72
CA ASN A 386 3.21 12.50 -5.99
C ASN A 386 2.71 13.76 -6.70
N SER A 387 2.77 13.74 -8.01
CA SER A 387 2.36 14.79 -8.95
C SER A 387 1.45 14.19 -10.04
N PRO A 388 0.90 14.99 -10.97
CA PRO A 388 0.19 14.45 -12.14
C PRO A 388 1.07 13.72 -13.17
N GLN A 389 2.37 13.69 -12.97
CA GLN A 389 3.37 13.03 -13.82
C GLN A 389 3.92 11.78 -13.13
N ASP A 390 4.93 11.12 -13.74
CA ASP A 390 5.55 9.96 -13.10
C ASP A 390 6.37 10.36 -11.87
N ASP A 391 6.10 9.70 -10.74
CA ASP A 391 6.85 9.82 -9.48
C ASP A 391 7.29 8.43 -9.02
N PHE A 392 8.60 8.22 -8.81
CA PHE A 392 9.14 6.89 -8.61
C PHE A 392 10.48 6.91 -7.86
N ALA A 393 11.07 5.74 -7.63
CA ALA A 393 12.37 5.54 -6.99
C ALA A 393 12.51 6.32 -5.66
N TYR A 394 11.51 6.18 -4.80
CA TYR A 394 11.49 6.77 -3.46
C TYR A 394 12.58 6.15 -2.59
N LEU A 395 13.31 7.00 -1.89
CA LEU A 395 14.38 6.64 -0.95
C LEU A 395 14.26 7.52 0.29
N ILE A 396 14.14 6.94 1.47
CA ILE A 396 14.03 7.66 2.74
C ILE A 396 14.99 7.11 3.79
N ASP A 397 15.59 8.00 4.57
CA ASP A 397 16.18 7.67 5.87
C ASP A 397 15.09 7.85 6.94
N THR A 398 14.67 6.74 7.54
CA THR A 398 13.56 6.70 8.51
C THR A 398 13.83 7.48 9.79
N LYS A 399 15.10 7.69 10.16
CA LYS A 399 15.50 8.43 11.36
C LYS A 399 15.45 9.94 11.16
N THR A 400 16.00 10.42 10.04
CA THR A 400 16.04 11.85 9.73
C THR A 400 14.83 12.33 8.95
N ARG A 401 14.03 11.42 8.42
CA ARG A 401 12.89 11.66 7.52
C ARG A 401 13.27 12.43 6.24
N LYS A 402 14.57 12.46 5.90
CA LYS A 402 15.09 13.03 4.66
C LYS A 402 15.24 11.95 3.61
N GLY A 403 15.11 12.33 2.34
CA GLY A 403 15.23 11.36 1.26
C GLY A 403 15.25 11.98 -0.12
N PHE A 404 15.10 11.11 -1.10
CA PHE A 404 15.08 11.46 -2.52
C PHE A 404 13.93 10.73 -3.22
N LEU A 405 13.39 11.33 -4.25
CA LEU A 405 12.50 10.70 -5.21
C LEU A 405 12.88 11.15 -6.62
N SER A 406 12.41 10.42 -7.61
CA SER A 406 12.59 10.78 -9.02
C SER A 406 11.25 11.12 -9.65
N SER A 407 11.22 12.13 -10.51
CA SER A 407 9.99 12.58 -11.15
C SER A 407 10.29 13.27 -12.49
N ASN A 408 9.37 13.14 -13.44
CA ASN A 408 9.37 13.92 -14.68
C ASN A 408 8.36 15.08 -14.63
N ARG A 409 8.07 15.58 -13.42
CA ARG A 409 7.16 16.71 -13.20
C ARG A 409 7.60 17.98 -13.90
N ASP A 410 6.64 18.84 -14.22
CA ASP A 410 6.91 20.14 -14.85
C ASP A 410 7.85 20.99 -13.99
N GLY A 411 8.74 21.73 -14.67
CA GLY A 411 9.71 22.62 -14.03
C GLY A 411 11.05 21.97 -13.69
N GLY A 412 11.24 20.69 -14.00
CA GLY A 412 12.53 20.00 -13.92
C GLY A 412 13.55 20.49 -14.95
N LYS A 413 14.78 19.96 -14.87
CA LYS A 413 15.88 20.27 -15.81
C LYS A 413 15.93 19.33 -16.99
N GLY A 414 15.62 18.05 -16.74
CA GLY A 414 15.74 16.96 -17.70
C GLY A 414 14.40 16.32 -18.06
N PHE A 415 14.47 15.04 -18.37
CA PHE A 415 13.28 14.20 -18.59
C PHE A 415 12.80 13.62 -17.25
N ASP A 416 13.71 12.99 -16.51
CA ASP A 416 13.49 12.59 -15.14
C ASP A 416 14.51 13.36 -14.29
N ASP A 417 14.09 13.86 -13.15
CA ASP A 417 14.92 14.61 -12.23
C ASP A 417 14.84 14.05 -10.82
N ILE A 418 15.92 14.15 -10.07
CA ILE A 418 15.98 13.76 -8.67
C ILE A 418 15.62 14.96 -7.80
N TYR A 419 14.66 14.75 -6.91
CA TYR A 419 14.23 15.72 -5.90
C TYR A 419 14.63 15.21 -4.52
N LYS A 420 15.18 16.08 -3.68
CA LYS A 420 15.37 15.82 -2.26
C LYS A 420 14.14 16.26 -1.48
N PHE A 421 13.83 15.58 -0.41
CA PHE A 421 12.70 15.93 0.43
C PHE A 421 12.99 15.80 1.93
N LEU A 422 12.15 16.49 2.71
CA LEU A 422 11.94 16.25 4.13
C LEU A 422 10.48 15.86 4.33
N GLU A 423 10.22 14.66 4.87
CA GLU A 423 8.90 14.30 5.31
C GLU A 423 8.65 14.89 6.69
N THR A 424 7.72 15.83 6.78
CA THR A 424 7.40 16.60 7.99
C THR A 424 6.43 15.88 8.92
N ARG A 425 5.70 14.88 8.41
CA ARG A 425 4.71 14.08 9.14
C ARG A 425 4.60 12.71 8.49
N LYS A 426 4.67 11.63 9.28
CA LYS A 426 4.47 10.25 8.79
C LYS A 426 3.11 10.08 8.12
N LEU A 427 3.03 9.18 7.13
CA LEU A 427 1.78 8.85 6.42
C LEU A 427 0.76 8.26 7.38
N VAL A 428 1.15 7.28 8.16
CA VAL A 428 0.31 6.76 9.24
C VAL A 428 0.72 7.48 10.53
N CYS A 429 -0.21 8.26 11.01
CA CYS A 429 -0.03 8.95 12.28
C CYS A 429 -0.16 7.93 13.41
N GLU A 430 0.86 7.83 14.24
CA GLU A 430 0.90 6.95 15.38
C GLU A 430 1.26 7.71 16.65
N GLN A 431 0.71 7.24 17.76
CA GLN A 431 1.04 7.71 19.08
C GLN A 431 1.52 6.58 19.97
N GLU A 432 2.33 6.90 20.94
CA GLU A 432 2.59 6.06 22.10
C GLU A 432 1.42 6.21 23.07
N LEU A 433 0.79 5.10 23.46
CA LEU A 433 -0.23 5.07 24.50
C LEU A 433 0.39 4.43 25.73
N SER A 434 0.54 5.18 26.81
CA SER A 434 1.18 4.71 28.03
C SER A 434 0.48 5.26 29.28
N GLY A 435 0.84 4.73 30.44
CA GLY A 435 0.31 5.21 31.71
C GLY A 435 0.87 4.44 32.88
N ILE A 436 0.44 4.82 34.07
CA ILE A 436 0.80 4.13 35.32
C ILE A 436 -0.46 3.51 35.92
N VAL A 437 -0.33 2.27 36.37
CA VAL A 437 -1.41 1.58 37.09
C VAL A 437 -1.20 1.75 38.59
N THR A 438 -2.23 2.24 39.30
CA THR A 438 -2.20 2.52 40.73
C THR A 438 -3.45 1.99 41.43
N ASP A 439 -3.36 1.80 42.73
CA ASP A 439 -4.50 1.55 43.62
C ASP A 439 -5.34 2.81 43.76
N LEU A 440 -6.64 2.70 43.65
CA LEU A 440 -7.57 3.85 43.67
C LEU A 440 -7.60 4.57 45.02
N GLU A 441 -7.49 3.81 46.14
CA GLU A 441 -7.60 4.38 47.49
C GLU A 441 -6.27 4.88 48.02
N THR A 442 -5.20 4.11 47.80
CA THR A 442 -3.90 4.38 48.41
C THR A 442 -2.95 5.14 47.51
N GLY A 443 -3.18 5.10 46.19
CA GLY A 443 -2.26 5.62 45.18
C GLY A 443 -0.99 4.79 45.01
N GLU A 444 -0.90 3.62 45.66
CA GLU A 444 0.25 2.72 45.50
C GLU A 444 0.37 2.22 44.08
N ILE A 445 1.61 2.12 43.60
CA ILE A 445 1.97 1.57 42.30
C ILE A 445 1.58 0.08 42.23
N LEU A 446 0.97 -0.35 41.13
CA LEU A 446 0.57 -1.74 40.90
C LEU A 446 1.45 -2.37 39.79
N PRO A 447 2.61 -2.96 40.15
CA PRO A 447 3.43 -3.70 39.19
C PRO A 447 2.77 -5.02 38.81
N ASN A 448 3.22 -5.64 37.70
CA ASN A 448 2.72 -6.92 37.20
C ASN A 448 1.19 -6.91 36.96
N THR A 449 0.63 -5.77 36.57
CA THR A 449 -0.76 -5.66 36.12
C THR A 449 -0.82 -5.99 34.66
N LYS A 450 -1.70 -6.91 34.27
CA LYS A 450 -1.96 -7.22 32.86
C LYS A 450 -2.78 -6.08 32.23
N VAL A 451 -2.28 -5.50 31.15
CA VAL A 451 -2.95 -4.42 30.42
C VAL A 451 -3.13 -4.84 28.96
N THR A 452 -4.39 -4.88 28.50
CA THR A 452 -4.75 -5.34 27.17
C THR A 452 -5.38 -4.21 26.37
N LEU A 453 -4.93 -4.04 25.13
CA LEU A 453 -5.42 -3.08 24.15
C LEU A 453 -6.40 -3.75 23.20
N PHE A 454 -7.54 -3.12 22.98
CA PHE A 454 -8.57 -3.54 22.03
C PHE A 454 -8.91 -2.41 21.06
N ASP A 455 -9.30 -2.77 19.83
CA ASP A 455 -9.85 -1.83 18.85
C ASP A 455 -11.31 -1.44 19.19
N GLU A 456 -11.91 -0.60 18.36
CA GLU A 456 -13.31 -0.16 18.49
C GLU A 456 -14.32 -1.32 18.40
N LYS A 457 -13.93 -2.45 17.79
CA LYS A 457 -14.74 -3.67 17.65
C LYS A 457 -14.46 -4.69 18.74
N PHE A 458 -13.66 -4.34 19.75
CA PHE A 458 -13.19 -5.20 20.82
C PHE A 458 -12.34 -6.39 20.35
N THR A 459 -11.63 -6.23 19.22
CA THR A 459 -10.60 -7.19 18.81
C THR A 459 -9.35 -6.92 19.64
N LYS A 460 -8.81 -7.94 20.29
CA LYS A 460 -7.55 -7.83 21.03
C LYS A 460 -6.42 -7.53 20.06
N LEU A 461 -5.69 -6.44 20.31
CA LEU A 461 -4.56 -6.01 19.49
C LEU A 461 -3.21 -6.37 20.14
N GLU A 462 -3.03 -6.00 21.40
CA GLU A 462 -1.77 -6.18 22.12
C GLU A 462 -2.05 -6.41 23.62
N GLU A 463 -1.12 -7.08 24.31
CA GLU A 463 -1.15 -7.27 25.76
C GLU A 463 0.25 -7.02 26.31
N VAL A 464 0.33 -6.20 27.35
CA VAL A 464 1.57 -5.90 28.07
C VAL A 464 1.36 -6.07 29.56
N THR A 465 2.45 -6.13 30.32
CA THR A 465 2.43 -6.18 31.79
C THR A 465 3.11 -4.93 32.32
N SER A 466 2.52 -4.29 33.33
CA SER A 466 3.14 -3.13 33.97
C SER A 466 4.44 -3.51 34.68
N ASP A 467 5.44 -2.63 34.58
CA ASP A 467 6.76 -2.81 35.21
C ASP A 467 6.74 -2.55 36.72
N ASP A 468 7.91 -2.58 37.37
CA ASP A 468 8.08 -2.34 38.82
C ASP A 468 7.66 -0.92 39.28
N LYS A 469 7.47 0.01 38.31
CA LYS A 469 6.96 1.36 38.56
C LYS A 469 5.49 1.49 38.19
N GLY A 470 4.80 0.36 37.91
CA GLY A 470 3.41 0.35 37.45
C GLY A 470 3.23 0.86 36.02
N PHE A 471 4.31 1.15 35.30
CA PHE A 471 4.25 1.73 33.96
C PHE A 471 3.94 0.65 32.91
N TYR A 472 3.02 0.98 32.01
CA TYR A 472 2.71 0.19 30.82
C TYR A 472 2.77 1.04 29.55
N GLN A 473 3.05 0.42 28.41
CA GLN A 473 3.22 1.14 27.14
C GLN A 473 2.82 0.27 25.94
N PHE A 474 1.98 0.84 25.09
CA PHE A 474 1.75 0.40 23.72
C PHE A 474 2.50 1.39 22.80
N LYS A 475 3.47 0.89 22.05
CA LYS A 475 4.43 1.75 21.32
C LYS A 475 3.80 2.47 20.14
N SER A 476 2.73 1.90 19.55
CA SER A 476 2.14 2.40 18.32
C SER A 476 0.63 2.15 18.31
N VAL A 477 -0.14 3.23 18.45
CA VAL A 477 -1.59 3.25 18.24
C VAL A 477 -1.93 4.31 17.20
N GLU A 478 -2.88 4.03 16.32
CA GLU A 478 -3.24 4.95 15.24
C GLU A 478 -3.92 6.23 15.77
N CYS A 479 -3.52 7.38 15.25
CA CYS A 479 -4.13 8.65 15.58
C CYS A 479 -5.62 8.72 15.16
N GLY A 480 -6.42 9.41 15.97
CA GLY A 480 -7.84 9.62 15.71
C GLY A 480 -8.73 8.40 15.92
N LYS A 481 -8.16 7.24 16.22
CA LYS A 481 -8.91 6.02 16.49
C LYS A 481 -9.36 5.94 17.95
N ILE A 482 -10.35 5.10 18.17
CA ILE A 482 -10.89 4.76 19.49
C ILE A 482 -10.33 3.41 19.89
N TYR A 483 -9.83 3.34 21.12
CA TYR A 483 -9.37 2.10 21.72
C TYR A 483 -10.02 1.87 23.07
N TYR A 484 -10.03 0.62 23.51
CA TYR A 484 -10.37 0.22 24.87
C TYR A 484 -9.14 -0.40 25.51
N VAL A 485 -8.77 0.10 26.69
CA VAL A 485 -7.64 -0.40 27.47
C VAL A 485 -8.20 -1.04 28.73
N ARG A 486 -7.84 -2.29 28.94
CA ARG A 486 -8.30 -3.10 30.06
C ARG A 486 -7.13 -3.47 30.93
N ALA A 487 -7.25 -3.18 32.24
CA ALA A 487 -6.29 -3.57 33.25
C ALA A 487 -6.88 -4.61 34.19
N GLU A 488 -6.11 -5.67 34.46
CA GLU A 488 -6.50 -6.81 35.27
C GLU A 488 -5.38 -7.16 36.27
N LYS A 489 -5.73 -7.26 37.55
CA LYS A 489 -4.81 -7.64 38.61
C LYS A 489 -5.54 -8.46 39.65
N GLU A 490 -4.87 -9.48 40.19
CA GLU A 490 -5.42 -10.29 41.29
C GLU A 490 -5.80 -9.42 42.50
N LYS A 491 -6.97 -9.67 43.09
CA LYS A 491 -7.59 -8.92 44.21
C LYS A 491 -8.05 -7.49 43.87
N TYR A 492 -8.13 -7.14 42.55
CA TYR A 492 -8.66 -5.88 42.07
C TYR A 492 -9.77 -6.12 41.04
N ASP A 493 -10.73 -5.22 41.01
CA ASP A 493 -11.76 -5.22 40.00
C ASP A 493 -11.16 -4.86 38.64
N THR A 494 -11.53 -5.60 37.61
CA THR A 494 -11.10 -5.31 36.24
C THR A 494 -11.59 -3.93 35.79
N LYS A 495 -10.67 -3.09 35.35
CA LYS A 495 -10.96 -1.74 34.84
C LYS A 495 -10.78 -1.68 33.34
N GLU A 496 -11.78 -1.15 32.66
CA GLU A 496 -11.74 -0.87 31.24
C GLU A 496 -11.98 0.62 31.00
N GLN A 497 -11.12 1.23 30.17
CA GLN A 497 -11.22 2.64 29.80
C GLN A 497 -11.24 2.79 28.29
N ARG A 498 -12.19 3.59 27.79
CA ARG A 498 -12.25 4.03 26.41
C ARG A 498 -11.37 5.26 26.23
N ILE A 499 -10.50 5.27 25.23
CA ILE A 499 -9.66 6.40 24.87
C ILE A 499 -9.80 6.73 23.39
N THR A 500 -9.85 8.00 23.05
CA THR A 500 -9.73 8.48 21.66
C THR A 500 -8.35 9.08 21.50
N ILE A 501 -7.56 8.54 20.61
CA ILE A 501 -6.20 9.01 20.33
C ILE A 501 -6.25 10.34 19.58
N SER A 502 -5.38 11.28 19.91
CA SER A 502 -5.26 12.56 19.21
C SER A 502 -4.97 12.34 17.72
N LYS A 503 -5.39 13.28 16.87
CA LYS A 503 -5.14 13.25 15.42
C LYS A 503 -3.72 13.65 15.02
N THR A 504 -2.84 13.93 15.97
CA THR A 504 -1.45 14.33 15.72
C THR A 504 -0.48 13.33 16.34
N THR A 505 0.66 13.13 15.75
CA THR A 505 1.74 12.29 16.30
C THR A 505 2.18 12.80 17.68
N GLY A 506 2.46 11.89 18.62
CA GLY A 506 2.87 12.24 19.97
C GLY A 506 2.68 11.11 20.96
N LYS A 507 2.30 11.46 22.17
CA LYS A 507 2.03 10.53 23.26
C LYS A 507 0.65 10.81 23.84
N THR A 508 -0.08 9.76 24.17
CA THR A 508 -1.31 9.80 24.95
C THR A 508 -1.04 9.13 26.29
N ASP A 509 -1.24 9.88 27.37
CA ASP A 509 -1.13 9.36 28.73
C ASP A 509 -2.50 8.89 29.22
N LEU A 510 -2.57 7.64 29.72
CA LEU A 510 -3.79 7.01 30.21
C LEU A 510 -3.51 6.30 31.55
N PRO A 511 -3.47 7.03 32.67
CA PRO A 511 -3.32 6.41 33.99
C PRO A 511 -4.56 5.58 34.33
N ILE A 512 -4.35 4.40 34.92
CA ILE A 512 -5.41 3.47 35.31
C ILE A 512 -5.39 3.27 36.82
N GLN A 513 -6.51 3.49 37.48
CA GLN A 513 -6.68 3.26 38.90
C GLN A 513 -7.59 2.04 39.10
N LEU A 514 -7.08 1.01 39.82
CA LEU A 514 -7.83 -0.21 40.15
C LEU A 514 -8.38 -0.13 41.57
N GLU A 515 -9.62 -0.55 41.74
CA GLU A 515 -10.28 -0.68 43.03
C GLU A 515 -10.11 -2.11 43.58
N LYS A 516 -9.76 -2.24 44.85
CA LYS A 516 -9.67 -3.56 45.51
C LYS A 516 -11.05 -4.23 45.58
N THR A 517 -11.10 -5.50 45.26
CA THR A 517 -12.31 -6.31 45.32
C THR A 517 -12.66 -6.58 46.78
N VAL A 518 -13.46 -5.72 47.41
CA VAL A 518 -13.97 -5.88 48.75
C VAL A 518 -15.48 -5.64 48.74
N LYS A 519 -16.23 -6.54 48.08
CA LYS A 519 -17.71 -6.48 48.14
C LYS A 519 -18.22 -7.76 48.73
N PRO A 520 -18.87 -7.72 49.91
CA PRO A 520 -19.60 -8.86 50.40
C PRO A 520 -20.72 -9.20 49.42
N VAL A 521 -20.72 -10.41 48.94
CA VAL A 521 -21.80 -10.97 48.12
C VAL A 521 -22.56 -12.03 48.89
N THR A 522 -23.84 -12.17 48.64
CA THR A 522 -24.70 -13.17 49.26
C THR A 522 -25.34 -14.07 48.22
N VAL A 523 -25.78 -15.24 48.65
CA VAL A 523 -26.56 -16.15 47.80
C VAL A 523 -27.85 -15.46 47.39
N GLY A 524 -28.14 -15.47 46.10
CA GLY A 524 -29.27 -14.77 45.47
C GLY A 524 -28.91 -13.46 44.78
N ASP A 525 -27.74 -12.91 45.05
CA ASP A 525 -27.28 -11.71 44.35
C ASP A 525 -26.97 -12.01 42.88
N ASP A 526 -27.25 -11.03 42.02
CA ASP A 526 -26.74 -11.03 40.65
C ASP A 526 -25.29 -10.52 40.66
N LEU A 527 -24.36 -11.44 40.38
CA LEU A 527 -22.93 -11.22 40.39
C LEU A 527 -22.53 -10.03 39.50
N ALA A 528 -23.16 -9.87 38.31
CA ALA A 528 -22.87 -8.76 37.44
C ALA A 528 -23.23 -7.40 38.08
N LYS A 529 -24.38 -7.33 38.77
CA LYS A 529 -24.80 -6.11 39.50
C LYS A 529 -23.91 -5.85 40.72
N ALA A 530 -23.59 -6.90 41.49
CA ALA A 530 -22.76 -6.79 42.70
C ALA A 530 -21.37 -6.22 42.40
N PHE A 531 -20.78 -6.62 41.28
CA PHE A 531 -19.44 -6.18 40.87
C PHE A 531 -19.42 -5.07 39.81
N GLY A 532 -20.56 -4.51 39.48
CA GLY A 532 -20.65 -3.41 38.48
C GLY A 532 -20.30 -3.81 37.05
N ILE A 533 -20.44 -5.12 36.74
CA ILE A 533 -20.17 -5.65 35.40
C ILE A 533 -21.33 -5.29 34.48
N LYS A 534 -21.03 -4.85 33.25
CA LYS A 534 -22.07 -4.49 32.28
C LYS A 534 -22.88 -5.71 31.85
N ILE A 535 -24.15 -5.50 31.59
CA ILE A 535 -25.06 -6.54 31.12
C ILE A 535 -24.57 -7.11 29.80
N ILE A 536 -24.56 -8.43 29.69
CA ILE A 536 -24.20 -9.16 28.47
C ILE A 536 -25.41 -9.21 27.54
N TYR A 537 -25.26 -8.65 26.37
CA TYR A 537 -26.29 -8.61 25.34
C TYR A 537 -26.02 -9.57 24.18
N PHE A 538 -27.10 -9.98 23.49
CA PHE A 538 -27.03 -10.78 22.28
C PHE A 538 -27.66 -10.04 21.10
N ASP A 539 -27.16 -10.31 19.90
CA ASP A 539 -27.80 -9.83 18.67
C ASP A 539 -29.18 -10.48 18.48
N LEU A 540 -30.02 -9.82 17.69
CA LEU A 540 -31.31 -10.35 17.31
C LEU A 540 -31.16 -11.75 16.70
N ASP A 541 -31.94 -12.70 17.24
CA ASP A 541 -32.00 -14.09 16.77
C ASP A 541 -30.66 -14.87 16.77
N LYS A 542 -29.69 -14.40 17.59
CA LYS A 542 -28.39 -15.07 17.77
C LYS A 542 -28.15 -15.46 19.23
N TRP A 543 -27.27 -16.46 19.40
CA TRP A 543 -26.80 -16.97 20.71
C TRP A 543 -25.28 -16.96 20.84
N ASN A 544 -24.55 -16.55 19.79
CA ASN A 544 -23.10 -16.44 19.84
C ASN A 544 -22.69 -15.31 20.79
N ILE A 545 -21.63 -15.54 21.57
CA ILE A 545 -21.04 -14.52 22.43
C ILE A 545 -20.39 -13.46 21.53
N ARG A 546 -20.79 -12.22 21.71
CA ARG A 546 -20.25 -11.04 21.02
C ARG A 546 -18.88 -10.68 21.60
N PRO A 547 -18.00 -9.99 20.85
CA PRO A 547 -16.70 -9.55 21.40
C PRO A 547 -16.82 -8.68 22.65
N ASP A 548 -17.75 -7.73 22.69
CA ASP A 548 -18.03 -6.91 23.88
C ASP A 548 -18.57 -7.73 25.06
N ALA A 549 -19.41 -8.72 24.78
CA ALA A 549 -19.92 -9.66 25.80
C ALA A 549 -18.80 -10.55 26.36
N ALA A 550 -17.83 -10.96 25.54
CA ALA A 550 -16.69 -11.74 25.99
C ALA A 550 -15.85 -10.99 27.03
N LEU A 551 -15.65 -9.68 26.84
CA LEU A 551 -14.94 -8.82 27.80
C LEU A 551 -15.64 -8.77 29.17
N GLU A 552 -16.96 -8.70 29.17
CA GLU A 552 -17.72 -8.69 30.42
C GLU A 552 -17.73 -10.08 31.08
N LEU A 553 -17.72 -11.17 30.28
CA LEU A 553 -17.59 -12.54 30.79
C LEU A 553 -16.23 -12.83 31.43
N GLU A 554 -15.14 -12.20 30.95
CA GLU A 554 -13.84 -12.30 31.60
C GLU A 554 -13.87 -11.71 33.00
N LYS A 555 -14.62 -10.64 33.26
CA LYS A 555 -14.81 -10.08 34.60
C LYS A 555 -15.56 -11.08 35.52
N ILE A 556 -16.59 -11.73 34.97
CA ILE A 556 -17.30 -12.83 35.69
C ILE A 556 -16.33 -13.95 36.03
N LEU A 557 -15.48 -14.34 35.07
CA LEU A 557 -14.46 -15.35 35.25
C LEU A 557 -13.49 -14.99 36.40
N ASP A 558 -13.05 -13.74 36.46
CA ASP A 558 -12.11 -13.27 37.49
C ASP A 558 -12.76 -13.26 38.86
N VAL A 559 -14.01 -12.85 38.98
CA VAL A 559 -14.76 -12.98 40.26
C VAL A 559 -14.89 -14.46 40.66
N MET A 560 -15.23 -15.33 39.72
CA MET A 560 -15.34 -16.78 40.03
C MET A 560 -14.00 -17.42 40.40
N LYS A 561 -12.86 -16.88 39.93
CA LYS A 561 -11.51 -17.30 40.41
C LYS A 561 -11.24 -16.83 41.83
N GLN A 562 -11.70 -15.63 42.19
CA GLN A 562 -11.56 -15.11 43.57
C GLN A 562 -12.41 -15.90 44.60
N TYR A 563 -13.54 -16.45 44.15
CA TYR A 563 -14.45 -17.28 44.96
C TYR A 563 -14.48 -18.72 44.40
N PRO A 564 -13.49 -19.58 44.73
CA PRO A 564 -13.34 -20.90 44.11
C PRO A 564 -14.51 -21.86 44.33
N THR A 565 -15.30 -21.66 45.38
CA THR A 565 -16.47 -22.47 45.74
C THR A 565 -17.79 -21.92 45.19
N MET A 566 -17.78 -20.68 44.66
CA MET A 566 -18.97 -20.03 44.17
C MET A 566 -19.62 -20.82 43.02
N LYS A 567 -20.93 -20.99 43.08
CA LYS A 567 -21.76 -21.54 42.00
C LYS A 567 -22.74 -20.48 41.51
N ILE A 568 -22.94 -20.43 40.23
CA ILE A 568 -23.84 -19.44 39.59
C ILE A 568 -24.89 -20.10 38.69
N ASP A 569 -26.07 -19.47 38.62
CA ASP A 569 -27.12 -19.77 37.67
C ASP A 569 -27.11 -18.71 36.53
N VAL A 570 -26.79 -19.15 35.34
CA VAL A 570 -26.73 -18.31 34.14
C VAL A 570 -28.12 -18.23 33.54
N ARG A 571 -28.81 -17.10 33.72
CA ARG A 571 -30.16 -16.85 33.24
C ARG A 571 -30.11 -16.00 31.96
N SER A 572 -30.63 -16.52 30.85
CA SER A 572 -30.69 -15.78 29.61
C SER A 572 -32.12 -15.48 29.16
N HIS A 573 -32.30 -14.33 28.53
CA HIS A 573 -33.59 -13.78 28.15
C HIS A 573 -33.63 -13.38 26.68
N THR A 574 -34.85 -13.26 26.14
CA THR A 574 -35.11 -12.72 24.79
C THR A 574 -36.01 -11.49 24.89
N ASP A 575 -36.13 -10.77 23.79
CA ASP A 575 -37.26 -9.87 23.59
C ASP A 575 -38.53 -10.66 23.19
N SER A 576 -39.68 -9.99 23.05
CA SER A 576 -41.00 -10.59 22.81
C SER A 576 -41.36 -10.78 21.33
N ARG A 577 -40.44 -10.55 20.38
CA ARG A 577 -40.80 -10.46 18.93
C ARG A 577 -41.02 -11.80 18.24
N GLN A 578 -40.80 -12.92 18.91
CA GLN A 578 -41.02 -14.28 18.39
C GLN A 578 -42.01 -15.05 19.27
N THR A 579 -42.38 -16.27 18.85
CA THR A 579 -43.30 -17.09 19.65
C THR A 579 -42.64 -17.51 20.98
N HIS A 580 -43.44 -17.64 22.02
CA HIS A 580 -43.03 -18.08 23.37
C HIS A 580 -42.09 -19.32 23.31
N LYS A 581 -42.52 -20.36 22.59
CA LYS A 581 -41.75 -21.61 22.43
C LYS A 581 -40.40 -21.37 21.71
N TYR A 582 -40.35 -20.44 20.78
CA TYR A 582 -39.11 -20.08 20.08
C TYR A 582 -38.17 -19.31 21.03
N ASN A 583 -38.71 -18.32 21.74
CA ASN A 583 -37.97 -17.50 22.68
C ASN A 583 -37.41 -18.31 23.84
N GLU A 584 -38.14 -19.31 24.35
CA GLU A 584 -37.66 -20.27 25.35
C GLU A 584 -36.43 -21.05 24.83
N LYS A 585 -36.49 -21.62 23.62
CA LYS A 585 -35.39 -22.33 22.98
C LYS A 585 -34.19 -21.42 22.69
N LEU A 586 -34.40 -20.19 22.23
CA LEU A 586 -33.34 -19.26 21.93
C LEU A 586 -32.59 -18.82 23.19
N SER A 587 -33.35 -18.49 24.25
CA SER A 587 -32.73 -18.14 25.55
C SER A 587 -31.96 -19.30 26.15
N ASP A 588 -32.45 -20.53 26.03
CA ASP A 588 -31.73 -21.72 26.49
C ASP A 588 -30.39 -21.91 25.73
N ARG A 589 -30.38 -21.69 24.41
CA ARG A 589 -29.13 -21.68 23.63
C ARG A 589 -28.16 -20.59 24.09
N ARG A 590 -28.65 -19.42 24.45
CA ARG A 590 -27.84 -18.29 24.97
C ARG A 590 -27.22 -18.66 26.32
N ALA A 591 -28.01 -19.19 27.25
CA ALA A 591 -27.48 -19.67 28.53
C ALA A 591 -26.38 -20.74 28.34
N LYS A 592 -26.63 -21.73 27.48
CA LYS A 592 -25.64 -22.76 27.13
C LYS A 592 -24.37 -22.19 26.49
N SER A 593 -24.49 -21.21 25.56
CA SER A 593 -23.33 -20.55 24.95
C SER A 593 -22.50 -19.78 25.99
N THR A 594 -23.15 -19.09 26.92
CA THR A 594 -22.49 -18.36 27.99
C THR A 594 -21.76 -19.35 28.94
N MET A 595 -22.40 -20.42 29.33
CA MET A 595 -21.76 -21.47 30.15
C MET A 595 -20.58 -22.11 29.41
N ALA A 596 -20.77 -22.49 28.14
CA ALA A 596 -19.70 -23.08 27.32
C ALA A 596 -18.49 -22.15 27.20
N TRP A 597 -18.72 -20.87 27.12
CA TRP A 597 -17.65 -19.88 27.10
C TRP A 597 -16.88 -19.84 28.44
N LEU A 598 -17.58 -19.80 29.56
CA LEU A 598 -16.98 -19.84 30.91
C LEU A 598 -16.18 -21.13 31.13
N VAL A 599 -16.73 -22.29 30.75
CA VAL A 599 -16.04 -23.60 30.87
C VAL A 599 -14.78 -23.61 30.00
N LYS A 600 -14.86 -23.14 28.77
CA LYS A 600 -13.70 -23.04 27.86
C LYS A 600 -12.57 -22.21 28.46
N ASN A 601 -12.91 -21.20 29.27
CA ASN A 601 -11.95 -20.28 29.89
C ASN A 601 -11.59 -20.66 31.34
N GLY A 602 -11.93 -21.87 31.79
CA GLY A 602 -11.38 -22.46 32.99
C GLY A 602 -12.31 -22.52 34.20
N VAL A 603 -13.61 -22.24 34.04
CA VAL A 603 -14.60 -22.51 35.11
C VAL A 603 -15.02 -23.99 35.05
N GLU A 604 -15.01 -24.68 36.20
CA GLU A 604 -15.52 -26.06 36.27
C GLU A 604 -17.03 -26.10 35.98
N GLU A 605 -17.47 -27.02 35.11
CA GLU A 605 -18.86 -27.17 34.71
C GLU A 605 -19.81 -27.40 35.91
N SER A 606 -19.34 -28.08 36.94
CA SER A 606 -20.09 -28.34 38.20
C SER A 606 -20.46 -27.09 39.00
N ARG A 607 -19.82 -25.94 38.65
CA ARG A 607 -20.06 -24.63 39.27
C ARG A 607 -21.07 -23.79 38.52
N LEU A 608 -21.56 -24.29 37.38
CA LEU A 608 -22.47 -23.57 36.47
C LEU A 608 -23.75 -24.36 36.32
N ILE A 609 -24.88 -23.69 36.54
CA ILE A 609 -26.18 -24.11 36.02
C ILE A 609 -26.72 -22.99 35.18
N GLY A 610 -27.60 -23.30 34.23
CA GLY A 610 -28.14 -22.25 33.38
C GLY A 610 -29.41 -22.64 32.65
N LYS A 611 -30.33 -21.69 32.55
CA LYS A 611 -31.63 -21.86 31.93
C LYS A 611 -32.05 -20.63 31.13
N GLY A 612 -32.73 -20.88 30.04
CA GLY A 612 -33.44 -19.84 29.28
C GLY A 612 -34.81 -19.54 29.89
N TYR A 613 -35.11 -18.26 29.98
CA TYR A 613 -36.40 -17.74 30.51
C TYR A 613 -37.27 -17.14 29.42
N GLY A 614 -36.85 -17.21 28.15
CA GLY A 614 -37.58 -16.60 27.03
C GLY A 614 -37.86 -15.13 27.29
N GLU A 615 -39.07 -14.73 27.03
CA GLU A 615 -39.62 -13.38 27.22
C GLU A 615 -40.41 -13.23 28.52
N THR A 616 -40.36 -14.20 29.44
CA THR A 616 -41.20 -14.21 30.65
C THR A 616 -40.78 -13.19 31.69
N LEU A 617 -39.56 -12.66 31.61
CA LEU A 617 -38.98 -11.71 32.56
C LEU A 617 -38.42 -10.48 31.78
N LEU A 618 -39.31 -9.72 31.18
CA LEU A 618 -38.95 -8.45 30.51
C LEU A 618 -38.55 -7.39 31.56
N VAL A 619 -37.52 -6.59 31.23
CA VAL A 619 -37.07 -5.46 32.08
C VAL A 619 -37.75 -4.15 31.74
N ASN A 620 -38.62 -4.12 30.72
CA ASN A 620 -39.37 -2.95 30.27
C ASN A 620 -40.76 -3.35 29.77
N LYS A 621 -41.50 -2.40 29.23
CA LYS A 621 -42.90 -2.55 28.77
C LYS A 621 -43.05 -3.35 27.46
N CYS A 622 -41.99 -3.82 26.83
CA CYS A 622 -41.99 -4.37 25.47
C CYS A 622 -42.51 -5.81 25.40
N ALA A 623 -43.70 -6.03 25.86
CA ALA A 623 -44.42 -7.31 25.71
C ALA A 623 -44.99 -7.46 24.29
N ASP A 624 -45.60 -8.64 24.00
CA ASP A 624 -46.23 -8.93 22.74
C ASP A 624 -47.25 -7.85 22.34
N GLY A 625 -47.15 -7.38 21.09
CA GLY A 625 -48.02 -6.34 20.55
C GLY A 625 -47.69 -4.91 20.98
N VAL A 626 -46.71 -4.70 21.86
CA VAL A 626 -46.25 -3.36 22.26
C VAL A 626 -45.17 -2.88 21.30
N LYS A 627 -45.34 -1.70 20.73
CA LYS A 627 -44.36 -1.08 19.85
C LYS A 627 -43.23 -0.46 20.67
N CYS A 628 -42.01 -0.97 20.47
CA CYS A 628 -40.77 -0.56 21.14
C CYS A 628 -39.65 -0.25 20.16
N SER A 629 -38.63 0.52 20.60
CA SER A 629 -37.43 0.77 19.85
C SER A 629 -36.48 -0.47 19.88
N GLU A 630 -35.47 -0.50 18.99
CA GLU A 630 -34.49 -1.58 18.98
C GLU A 630 -33.67 -1.62 20.28
N GLU A 631 -33.38 -0.46 20.86
CA GLU A 631 -32.67 -0.33 22.15
C GLU A 631 -33.50 -0.90 23.30
N GLU A 632 -34.82 -0.65 23.33
CA GLU A 632 -35.73 -1.21 24.32
C GLU A 632 -35.82 -2.75 24.17
N HIS A 633 -35.87 -3.27 22.94
CA HIS A 633 -35.80 -4.72 22.69
C HIS A 633 -34.42 -5.30 23.06
N GLN A 634 -33.32 -4.58 22.75
CA GLN A 634 -31.97 -4.99 23.12
C GLN A 634 -31.81 -5.16 24.63
N ALA A 635 -32.40 -4.31 25.45
CA ALA A 635 -32.34 -4.42 26.90
C ALA A 635 -32.90 -5.76 27.43
N ASN A 636 -33.82 -6.38 26.71
CA ASN A 636 -34.40 -7.68 27.07
C ASN A 636 -33.54 -8.89 26.64
N ARG A 637 -32.68 -8.73 25.64
CA ARG A 637 -31.80 -9.80 25.10
C ARG A 637 -30.52 -9.91 25.93
N ARG A 638 -30.62 -10.29 27.18
CA ARG A 638 -29.57 -10.23 28.19
C ARG A 638 -29.30 -11.58 28.89
N SER A 639 -28.16 -11.67 29.59
CA SER A 639 -27.90 -12.71 30.59
C SER A 639 -27.69 -12.08 31.96
N GLU A 640 -28.16 -12.81 33.00
CA GLU A 640 -27.97 -12.54 34.44
C GLU A 640 -27.20 -13.70 35.07
N PHE A 641 -26.49 -13.45 36.17
CA PHE A 641 -25.60 -14.42 36.83
C PHE A 641 -25.90 -14.48 38.32
N ILE A 642 -26.81 -15.35 38.69
CA ILE A 642 -27.30 -15.43 40.09
C ILE A 642 -26.43 -16.34 40.93
N ILE A 643 -25.92 -15.86 42.06
CA ILE A 643 -25.09 -16.62 42.98
C ILE A 643 -25.96 -17.65 43.68
N MET A 644 -25.61 -18.94 43.55
CA MET A 644 -26.33 -20.06 44.13
C MET A 644 -25.64 -20.62 45.39
N ALA A 645 -24.32 -20.46 45.46
CA ALA A 645 -23.49 -20.84 46.63
C ALA A 645 -22.21 -20.01 46.59
N LEU A 646 -21.59 -19.79 47.74
CA LEU A 646 -20.32 -19.08 47.92
C LEU A 646 -19.23 -20.06 48.36
#